data_264670ad5e2806066c40aa20bb560eb8
#
_entry.id   264670ad5e2806066c40aa20bb560eb8
#
_cell.length_a   1.000
_cell.length_b   1.000
_cell.length_c   1.000
_cell.angle_alpha   90.00
_cell.angle_beta   90.00
_cell.angle_gamma   90.00
#
_symmetry.space_group_name_H-M   'P 1'
#
loop_
_entity.id
_entity.type
_entity.pdbx_description
1 polymer ?
#
loop_
_entity_poly.entity_id
_entity_poly.type
_entity_poly.pdbx_seq_one_letter_code
_entity_poly.pdbx_strand_id
1 'polypeptide(L)'
;MKKYLAILLAAVMMLSCFAGCGDNNADPEQPSTPSDSSDPSTTPSDDQAAGPHIGPDGRVAREDQTYHSVYSSEMTTLNYLSDGSTYNLTVGANCIDPLVENDAYGNIVPCGALEWSSENEEYVNYDGETCMGQKWTFKLRPDQKWYDKDGNEMGKVTAEDYVAGIRYVANAAYDCANSYLVEGWVRGAAEAWEYTYAEGVAVPKGEEVVDEENGNTEYVVDEAGVIYEVDWNDDDTVAGYTELLKVLPEDVMVEAVDEYTLVYHLETPRPYFLTVMGFGCYWPAPAAMLETWGSSFGTDNTTMWFNGAYLLSTMQPQQMRVYTKNENNWDAENIHIVAIEETYNADSTSVAPNLYINGEIDGVDVDADLLTAWMADPEMSQQISRTRVSSDYSYFYGFNFEPRFDEKYEPANWTVAVNTENFRQAIKAGLNRQLLYQVGYPNNYNDLILNTISPSGAYIYEGKDYVNYGDLAEIAANDSFDEAKAVEYMKKAIPEIQAAGGHFPVIILVQYNGGTEWGTRCTLMQQTMHNLFNTDELKALTGGSDVIQIEINNFGSQGFLNGTRRAGNFCLQELNWGADYNDPETWADPFEIGNNYTFAYDTTDDYGVNTKTAETAALEAEYQELVAIARATTDDMDARYEAFAKAEAFLINHAMIIPYGITGGGYQCTKLNGFEGQYATYGQATSRYKGQWIYETAMTDEMFEEQLAAWEANLAQ
;
A
#
# COMPACT_ATOMS: atom_id res chain seq x y z
N MET A 1 11.45 -21.01 13.82
CA MET A 1 11.36 -21.20 15.30
C MET A 1 11.57 -19.92 16.10
N LYS A 2 12.52 -19.01 15.79
CA LYS A 2 12.70 -17.74 16.52
C LYS A 2 11.53 -16.76 16.32
N LYS A 3 10.87 -16.70 15.16
CA LYS A 3 9.66 -15.88 14.92
C LYS A 3 8.46 -16.35 15.78
N TYR A 4 8.33 -17.63 16.06
CA TYR A 4 7.26 -18.16 16.93
C TYR A 4 7.58 -18.03 18.44
N LEU A 5 8.86 -17.91 18.82
CA LEU A 5 9.24 -17.72 20.21
C LEU A 5 8.94 -16.28 20.67
N ALA A 6 9.03 -15.28 19.79
CA ALA A 6 8.64 -13.91 20.09
C ALA A 6 7.12 -13.77 20.28
N ILE A 7 6.32 -14.51 19.52
CA ILE A 7 4.85 -14.55 19.68
C ILE A 7 4.45 -15.29 20.96
N LEU A 8 5.19 -16.30 21.37
CA LEU A 8 4.91 -17.03 22.62
C LEU A 8 5.28 -16.21 23.88
N LEU A 9 6.31 -15.37 23.82
CA LEU A 9 6.66 -14.47 24.93
C LEU A 9 5.64 -13.32 25.11
N ALA A 10 5.07 -12.81 24.02
CA ALA A 10 4.01 -11.81 24.08
C ALA A 10 2.70 -12.35 24.69
N ALA A 11 2.38 -13.63 24.46
CA ALA A 11 1.19 -14.28 25.03
C ALA A 11 1.30 -14.58 26.53
N VAL A 12 2.52 -14.70 27.08
CA VAL A 12 2.75 -15.01 28.50
C VAL A 12 2.71 -13.74 29.39
N MET A 13 2.93 -12.56 28.83
CA MET A 13 2.86 -11.28 29.59
C MET A 13 1.45 -10.71 29.75
N MET A 14 0.43 -11.26 29.09
CA MET A 14 -0.96 -10.78 29.23
C MET A 14 -1.80 -11.49 30.29
N LEU A 15 -1.23 -12.34 31.14
CA LEU A 15 -1.98 -13.13 32.12
C LEU A 15 -1.71 -12.75 33.60
N SER A 16 -1.17 -11.58 33.92
CA SER A 16 -0.87 -11.22 35.30
C SER A 16 -1.31 -9.82 35.74
N CYS A 17 -2.54 -9.39 35.42
CA CYS A 17 -3.11 -8.19 36.07
C CYS A 17 -4.63 -8.33 36.27
N PHE A 18 -5.06 -9.23 37.15
CA PHE A 18 -6.38 -9.14 37.77
C PHE A 18 -6.25 -9.54 39.24
N ALA A 19 -6.17 -8.56 40.09
CA ALA A 19 -6.72 -8.60 41.47
C ALA A 19 -6.49 -7.28 42.22
N GLY A 20 -7.55 -6.67 42.68
CA GLY A 20 -7.45 -5.63 43.72
C GLY A 20 -8.56 -4.59 43.69
N CYS A 21 -9.77 -4.96 44.15
CA CYS A 21 -10.80 -4.01 44.56
C CYS A 21 -10.43 -3.30 45.85
N GLY A 22 -10.85 -2.02 45.99
CA GLY A 22 -10.85 -1.33 47.27
C GLY A 22 -11.52 0.06 47.16
N ASP A 23 -12.76 0.11 47.60
CA ASP A 23 -13.55 1.34 47.79
C ASP A 23 -12.85 2.38 48.63
N ASN A 24 -13.08 3.66 48.32
CA ASN A 24 -13.48 4.66 49.32
C ASN A 24 -14.00 5.96 48.71
N ASN A 25 -15.21 6.28 49.10
CA ASN A 25 -15.89 7.55 48.95
C ASN A 25 -15.19 8.72 49.66
N ALA A 26 -15.22 9.89 49.06
CA ALA A 26 -15.43 11.17 49.76
C ALA A 26 -15.84 12.26 48.76
N ASP A 27 -16.96 12.87 49.00
CA ASP A 27 -17.66 13.91 48.27
C ASP A 27 -17.15 15.32 48.69
N PRO A 28 -17.68 16.44 48.17
CA PRO A 28 -16.91 17.51 47.52
C PRO A 28 -16.87 18.81 48.33
N GLU A 29 -15.99 19.71 48.02
CA GLU A 29 -16.11 21.14 48.40
C GLU A 29 -15.79 22.07 47.21
N GLN A 30 -16.80 22.79 46.81
CA GLN A 30 -16.75 24.14 46.24
C GLN A 30 -16.69 25.15 47.42
N PRO A 31 -16.43 26.45 47.27
CA PRO A 31 -16.09 27.32 46.15
C PRO A 31 -15.14 28.49 46.51
N SER A 32 -14.83 29.37 45.59
CA SER A 32 -14.98 30.83 45.75
C SER A 32 -14.21 31.65 44.73
N THR A 33 -14.97 32.49 44.03
CA THR A 33 -14.48 33.69 43.36
C THR A 33 -14.10 34.76 44.38
N PRO A 34 -13.20 35.67 44.01
CA PRO A 34 -13.63 37.08 43.91
C PRO A 34 -13.00 37.86 42.73
N SER A 35 -13.83 38.55 42.12
CA SER A 35 -13.99 39.89 41.56
C SER A 35 -12.82 40.87 41.55
N ASP A 36 -12.76 41.52 40.36
CA ASP A 36 -12.58 42.96 40.11
C ASP A 36 -11.20 43.63 40.31
N SER A 37 -10.62 44.13 39.19
CA SER A 37 -10.73 45.57 38.88
C SER A 37 -9.78 46.05 37.79
N SER A 38 -10.32 46.86 36.92
CA SER A 38 -9.72 48.01 36.22
C SER A 38 -9.09 47.83 34.85
N ASP A 39 -9.85 48.23 33.87
CA ASP A 39 -9.53 48.87 32.57
C ASP A 39 -8.48 49.99 32.70
N PRO A 40 -7.65 50.27 31.67
CA PRO A 40 -8.15 51.22 30.68
C PRO A 40 -7.71 50.98 29.18
N SER A 41 -8.71 51.18 28.35
CA SER A 41 -8.65 51.78 27.00
C SER A 41 -7.37 51.58 26.13
N THR A 42 -7.53 50.80 25.10
CA THR A 42 -6.94 51.09 23.81
C THR A 42 -7.98 50.83 22.72
N THR A 43 -8.03 51.75 21.79
CA THR A 43 -8.85 51.87 20.60
C THR A 43 -9.13 50.58 19.84
N PRO A 44 -10.34 50.39 19.28
CA PRO A 44 -10.63 49.26 18.44
C PRO A 44 -9.87 49.39 17.14
N SER A 45 -8.99 48.46 16.82
CA SER A 45 -8.65 48.12 15.46
C SER A 45 -9.91 47.54 14.83
N ASP A 46 -10.28 48.02 13.66
CA ASP A 46 -11.30 47.43 12.81
C ASP A 46 -10.87 46.01 12.42
N ASP A 47 -11.14 45.03 13.27
CA ASP A 47 -11.32 43.66 12.84
C ASP A 47 -12.70 43.58 12.17
N GLN A 48 -12.75 43.84 10.89
CA GLN A 48 -13.81 43.29 10.07
C GLN A 48 -13.63 41.77 10.14
N ALA A 49 -14.47 41.12 10.94
CA ALA A 49 -14.60 39.67 10.89
C ALA A 49 -14.77 39.29 9.41
N ALA A 50 -13.86 38.53 8.87
CA ALA A 50 -14.01 37.97 7.54
C ALA A 50 -15.36 37.25 7.51
N GLY A 51 -16.14 37.47 6.44
CA GLY A 51 -17.42 36.77 6.28
C GLY A 51 -17.16 35.24 6.21
N PRO A 52 -18.21 34.44 6.31
CA PRO A 52 -18.05 32.99 6.24
C PRO A 52 -17.31 32.62 4.93
N HIS A 53 -16.41 31.64 5.03
CA HIS A 53 -15.75 31.09 3.83
C HIS A 53 -16.81 30.45 2.93
N ILE A 54 -16.79 30.79 1.65
CA ILE A 54 -17.62 30.16 0.62
C ILE A 54 -16.68 29.35 -0.26
N GLY A 55 -16.84 28.03 -0.27
CA GLY A 55 -16.03 27.14 -1.08
C GLY A 55 -16.29 27.32 -2.59
N PRO A 56 -15.46 26.70 -3.42
CA PRO A 56 -15.58 26.79 -4.87
C PRO A 56 -16.89 26.17 -5.40
N ASP A 57 -17.50 25.26 -4.64
CA ASP A 57 -18.80 24.65 -4.91
C ASP A 57 -20.00 25.48 -4.40
N GLY A 58 -19.76 26.68 -3.85
CA GLY A 58 -20.75 27.61 -3.34
C GLY A 58 -21.29 27.28 -1.93
N ARG A 59 -20.84 26.22 -1.28
CA ARG A 59 -21.22 25.91 0.11
C ARG A 59 -20.55 26.84 1.10
N VAL A 60 -21.24 27.05 2.21
CA VAL A 60 -20.73 27.81 3.36
C VAL A 60 -19.93 26.90 4.28
N ALA A 61 -18.68 27.26 4.59
CA ALA A 61 -17.90 26.54 5.58
C ALA A 61 -18.56 26.64 6.96
N ARG A 62 -18.59 25.53 7.68
CA ARG A 62 -19.07 25.44 9.05
C ARG A 62 -18.21 26.29 9.99
N GLU A 63 -18.81 26.92 11.00
CA GLU A 63 -18.06 27.72 11.97
C GLU A 63 -17.13 26.83 12.82
N ASP A 64 -17.62 25.66 13.22
CA ASP A 64 -16.82 24.63 13.89
C ASP A 64 -16.13 23.74 12.83
N GLN A 65 -14.83 23.87 12.72
CA GLN A 65 -13.97 23.10 11.82
C GLN A 65 -13.40 21.84 12.48
N THR A 66 -14.18 21.17 13.35
CA THR A 66 -13.85 19.85 13.89
C THR A 66 -14.51 18.76 13.05
N TYR A 67 -13.72 17.91 12.40
CA TYR A 67 -14.19 16.78 11.59
C TYR A 67 -14.41 15.56 12.47
N HIS A 68 -15.58 14.94 12.37
CA HIS A 68 -15.92 13.74 13.12
C HIS A 68 -16.07 12.54 12.21
N SER A 69 -15.43 11.44 12.57
CA SER A 69 -15.54 10.18 11.84
C SER A 69 -15.52 8.96 12.78
N VAL A 70 -15.72 7.77 12.21
CA VAL A 70 -15.69 6.49 12.93
C VAL A 70 -14.77 5.51 12.22
N TYR A 71 -14.02 4.73 13.01
CA TYR A 71 -13.10 3.72 12.48
C TYR A 71 -13.25 2.37 13.19
N SER A 72 -12.85 1.26 12.53
CA SER A 72 -13.00 -0.11 13.06
C SER A 72 -11.69 -0.87 13.26
N SER A 73 -10.61 -0.39 12.68
CA SER A 73 -9.31 -1.08 12.76
C SER A 73 -8.30 -0.21 13.47
N GLU A 74 -7.60 -0.79 14.46
CA GLU A 74 -6.49 -0.11 15.10
C GLU A 74 -5.22 -0.17 14.25
N MET A 75 -4.46 0.92 14.28
CA MET A 75 -3.11 0.90 13.75
C MET A 75 -2.22 -0.01 14.61
N THR A 76 -1.27 -0.66 13.98
CA THR A 76 -0.31 -1.55 14.64
C THR A 76 0.94 -0.81 15.09
N THR A 77 1.29 0.27 14.40
CA THR A 77 2.45 1.12 14.68
C THR A 77 2.26 2.53 14.11
N LEU A 78 2.93 3.50 14.70
CA LEU A 78 3.15 4.85 14.14
C LEU A 78 4.57 5.00 13.56
N ASN A 79 5.39 3.94 13.56
CA ASN A 79 6.71 3.97 12.95
C ASN A 79 6.59 3.95 11.42
N TYR A 80 6.45 5.14 10.86
CA TYR A 80 6.27 5.34 9.42
C TYR A 80 7.50 4.95 8.57
N LEU A 81 8.68 4.79 9.18
CA LEU A 81 9.88 4.34 8.47
C LEU A 81 9.86 2.83 8.22
N SER A 82 9.28 2.05 9.14
CA SER A 82 9.30 0.57 9.07
C SER A 82 8.03 -0.05 8.52
N ASP A 83 6.91 0.69 8.50
CA ASP A 83 5.63 0.10 8.14
C ASP A 83 5.26 0.32 6.67
N GLY A 84 4.88 -0.76 5.99
CA GLY A 84 4.35 -0.76 4.63
C GLY A 84 2.82 -0.74 4.55
N SER A 85 2.11 -0.62 5.68
CA SER A 85 0.65 -0.60 5.68
C SER A 85 0.13 0.79 5.35
N THR A 86 -0.60 0.93 4.24
CA THR A 86 -1.29 2.17 3.87
C THR A 86 -2.14 2.71 5.02
N TYR A 87 -2.82 1.82 5.76
CA TYR A 87 -3.67 2.21 6.88
C TYR A 87 -2.91 2.94 7.99
N ASN A 88 -1.73 2.44 8.38
CA ASN A 88 -0.90 3.10 9.39
C ASN A 88 -0.26 4.38 8.83
N LEU A 89 0.17 4.36 7.57
CA LEU A 89 0.77 5.52 6.90
C LEU A 89 -0.22 6.69 6.73
N THR A 90 -1.52 6.41 6.59
CA THR A 90 -2.58 7.44 6.56
C THR A 90 -2.54 8.35 7.79
N VAL A 91 -2.28 7.78 8.98
CA VAL A 91 -2.11 8.56 10.22
C VAL A 91 -0.86 9.42 10.14
N GLY A 92 0.27 8.82 9.75
CA GLY A 92 1.55 9.51 9.58
C GLY A 92 1.47 10.66 8.56
N ALA A 93 0.76 10.46 7.44
CA ALA A 93 0.62 11.45 6.37
C ALA A 93 0.06 12.80 6.85
N ASN A 94 -0.78 12.82 7.88
CA ASN A 94 -1.32 14.04 8.46
C ASN A 94 -0.39 14.68 9.50
N CYS A 95 0.57 13.92 10.03
CA CYS A 95 1.41 14.33 11.15
C CYS A 95 2.87 14.59 10.77
N ILE A 96 3.30 14.09 9.59
CA ILE A 96 4.67 14.24 9.09
C ILE A 96 4.64 14.89 7.70
N ASP A 97 5.34 15.98 7.55
CA ASP A 97 5.55 16.64 6.26
C ASP A 97 6.78 16.05 5.56
N PRO A 98 6.66 15.61 4.29
CA PRO A 98 7.77 15.10 3.47
C PRO A 98 8.62 16.22 2.86
N LEU A 99 9.56 15.87 1.97
CA LEU A 99 10.33 16.85 1.17
C LEU A 99 9.43 17.63 0.21
N VAL A 100 8.53 16.94 -0.46
CA VAL A 100 7.59 17.49 -1.43
C VAL A 100 6.20 16.96 -1.15
N GLU A 101 5.16 17.67 -1.56
CA GLU A 101 3.77 17.25 -1.47
C GLU A 101 3.07 17.43 -2.84
N ASN A 102 1.82 17.00 -2.94
CA ASN A 102 1.02 17.19 -4.14
C ASN A 102 -0.03 18.29 -3.91
N ASP A 103 -0.32 19.07 -4.94
CA ASP A 103 -1.48 19.96 -4.94
C ASP A 103 -2.79 19.18 -5.25
N ALA A 104 -3.90 19.89 -5.37
CA ALA A 104 -5.20 19.29 -5.68
C ALA A 104 -5.29 18.68 -7.09
N TYR A 105 -4.31 18.90 -7.94
CA TYR A 105 -4.25 18.43 -9.32
C TYR A 105 -3.16 17.36 -9.55
N GLY A 106 -2.43 16.97 -8.50
CA GLY A 106 -1.39 15.99 -8.60
C GLY A 106 0.00 16.53 -8.91
N ASN A 107 0.16 17.85 -9.06
CA ASN A 107 1.47 18.45 -9.28
C ASN A 107 2.31 18.38 -8.02
N ILE A 108 3.60 18.07 -8.18
CA ILE A 108 4.56 18.11 -7.09
C ILE A 108 4.87 19.57 -6.74
N VAL A 109 4.69 19.91 -5.48
CA VAL A 109 4.91 21.25 -4.94
C VAL A 109 5.87 21.22 -3.74
N PRO A 110 6.55 22.35 -3.42
CA PRO A 110 7.42 22.44 -2.26
C PRO A 110 6.69 22.15 -0.93
N CYS A 111 7.34 21.33 -0.08
CA CYS A 111 6.94 21.12 1.31
C CYS A 111 8.13 21.36 2.24
N GLY A 112 8.83 20.33 2.72
CA GLY A 112 10.08 20.47 3.49
C GLY A 112 11.23 21.01 2.65
N ALA A 113 11.28 20.72 1.36
CA ALA A 113 12.19 21.31 0.40
C ALA A 113 11.55 22.50 -0.32
N LEU A 114 12.30 23.61 -0.45
CA LEU A 114 11.88 24.80 -1.20
C LEU A 114 12.20 24.69 -2.68
N GLU A 115 13.31 24.03 -3.01
CA GLU A 115 13.77 23.81 -4.37
C GLU A 115 14.63 22.54 -4.45
N TRP A 116 14.73 21.98 -5.63
CA TRP A 116 15.53 20.79 -5.92
C TRP A 116 16.09 20.81 -7.33
N SER A 117 17.14 20.01 -7.54
CA SER A 117 17.74 19.79 -8.85
C SER A 117 18.33 18.39 -8.92
N SER A 118 18.43 17.83 -10.11
CA SER A 118 19.11 16.55 -10.37
C SER A 118 20.15 16.69 -11.48
N GLU A 119 21.18 15.86 -11.40
CA GLU A 119 22.20 15.70 -12.43
C GLU A 119 22.67 14.25 -12.47
N ASN A 120 22.94 13.73 -13.67
CA ASN A 120 23.54 12.41 -13.80
C ASN A 120 25.02 12.47 -13.38
N GLU A 121 25.50 11.42 -12.71
CA GLU A 121 26.88 11.32 -12.26
C GLU A 121 27.47 9.92 -12.53
N GLU A 122 28.70 9.86 -13.02
CA GLU A 122 29.45 8.61 -13.09
C GLU A 122 30.00 8.23 -11.71
N TYR A 123 29.89 6.96 -11.34
CA TYR A 123 30.50 6.42 -10.13
C TYR A 123 31.05 5.03 -10.37
N VAL A 124 31.85 4.54 -9.43
CA VAL A 124 32.35 3.16 -9.44
C VAL A 124 31.61 2.40 -8.35
N ASN A 125 30.90 1.33 -8.73
CA ASN A 125 30.19 0.47 -7.80
C ASN A 125 31.16 -0.41 -6.98
N TYR A 126 30.65 -1.17 -6.06
CA TYR A 126 31.45 -2.03 -5.19
C TYR A 126 32.14 -3.18 -5.94
N ASP A 127 31.68 -3.56 -7.13
CA ASP A 127 32.31 -4.54 -8.02
C ASP A 127 33.46 -3.94 -8.85
N GLY A 128 33.68 -2.63 -8.76
CA GLY A 128 34.69 -1.90 -9.49
C GLY A 128 34.28 -1.50 -10.93
N GLU A 129 32.99 -1.58 -11.23
CA GLU A 129 32.41 -1.19 -12.52
C GLU A 129 32.05 0.29 -12.54
N THR A 130 32.21 0.94 -13.67
CA THR A 130 31.76 2.33 -13.86
C THR A 130 30.30 2.33 -14.25
N CYS A 131 29.47 2.93 -13.40
CA CYS A 131 28.02 3.03 -13.55
C CYS A 131 27.60 4.48 -13.71
N MET A 132 26.43 4.70 -14.28
CA MET A 132 25.76 6.00 -14.33
C MET A 132 24.67 6.04 -13.26
N GLY A 133 24.85 6.90 -12.29
CA GLY A 133 23.86 7.20 -11.27
C GLY A 133 23.24 8.58 -11.46
N GLN A 134 22.49 9.03 -10.46
CA GLN A 134 21.88 10.34 -10.44
C GLN A 134 22.02 10.98 -9.06
N LYS A 135 22.42 12.23 -9.04
CA LYS A 135 22.51 13.03 -7.83
C LYS A 135 21.34 14.00 -7.75
N TRP A 136 20.61 13.95 -6.65
CA TRP A 136 19.53 14.88 -6.32
C TRP A 136 19.96 15.80 -5.18
N THR A 137 19.76 17.11 -5.35
CA THR A 137 20.07 18.12 -4.33
C THR A 137 18.79 18.85 -3.95
N PHE A 138 18.49 18.90 -2.64
CA PHE A 138 17.33 19.58 -2.07
C PHE A 138 17.78 20.72 -1.17
N LYS A 139 17.11 21.87 -1.28
CA LYS A 139 17.26 23.01 -0.37
C LYS A 139 16.05 23.05 0.55
N LEU A 140 16.29 22.80 1.83
CA LEU A 140 15.25 22.69 2.84
C LEU A 140 14.83 24.07 3.35
N ARG A 141 13.59 24.16 3.83
CA ARG A 141 13.09 25.34 4.53
C ARG A 141 13.66 25.43 5.95
N PRO A 142 14.05 26.64 6.41
CA PRO A 142 14.64 26.80 7.73
C PRO A 142 13.62 27.00 8.86
N ASP A 143 12.33 27.11 8.54
CA ASP A 143 11.24 27.46 9.46
C ASP A 143 10.42 26.23 9.92
N GLN A 144 10.70 25.04 9.42
CA GLN A 144 10.06 23.81 9.85
C GLN A 144 10.68 23.28 11.15
N LYS A 145 9.82 22.79 12.06
CA LYS A 145 10.22 22.33 13.39
C LYS A 145 9.51 21.06 13.80
N TRP A 146 10.11 20.36 14.73
CA TRP A 146 9.54 19.20 15.41
C TRP A 146 8.78 19.62 16.66
N TYR A 147 7.66 18.96 16.92
CA TYR A 147 6.81 19.15 18.07
C TYR A 147 6.46 17.82 18.71
N ASP A 148 6.25 17.80 20.03
CA ASP A 148 5.59 16.66 20.69
C ASP A 148 4.06 16.70 20.50
N LYS A 149 3.37 15.70 21.01
CA LYS A 149 1.91 15.60 20.93
C LYS A 149 1.14 16.77 21.61
N ASP A 150 1.78 17.49 22.50
CA ASP A 150 1.22 18.63 23.24
C ASP A 150 1.61 19.99 22.62
N GLY A 151 2.33 19.98 21.49
CA GLY A 151 2.75 21.15 20.73
C GLY A 151 4.00 21.84 21.29
N ASN A 152 4.76 21.19 22.17
CA ASN A 152 6.04 21.72 22.62
C ASN A 152 7.10 21.54 21.53
N GLU A 153 7.89 22.58 21.25
CA GLU A 153 8.97 22.55 20.27
C GLU A 153 10.10 21.62 20.73
N MET A 154 10.46 20.66 19.86
CA MET A 154 11.51 19.66 20.12
C MET A 154 12.80 19.91 19.35
N GLY A 155 12.77 20.78 18.34
CA GLY A 155 13.91 21.14 17.52
C GLY A 155 13.52 21.58 16.13
N LYS A 156 14.51 21.82 15.29
CA LYS A 156 14.32 22.16 13.87
C LYS A 156 14.33 20.89 13.03
N VAL A 157 13.65 20.92 11.88
CA VAL A 157 13.85 19.93 10.82
C VAL A 157 15.08 20.32 10.01
N THR A 158 16.00 19.39 9.85
CA THR A 158 17.28 19.58 9.18
C THR A 158 17.56 18.48 8.17
N ALA A 159 18.60 18.66 7.35
CA ALA A 159 19.03 17.63 6.39
C ALA A 159 19.47 16.32 7.10
N GLU A 160 20.02 16.41 8.31
CA GLU A 160 20.41 15.23 9.10
C GLU A 160 19.21 14.35 9.49
N ASP A 161 17.99 14.91 9.60
CA ASP A 161 16.80 14.12 9.95
C ASP A 161 16.40 13.18 8.79
N TYR A 162 16.61 13.62 7.55
CA TYR A 162 16.40 12.77 6.37
C TYR A 162 17.50 11.72 6.23
N VAL A 163 18.75 12.10 6.50
CA VAL A 163 19.89 11.16 6.52
C VAL A 163 19.65 10.06 7.54
N ALA A 164 19.22 10.42 8.76
CA ALA A 164 18.95 9.47 9.82
C ALA A 164 17.79 8.51 9.45
N GLY A 165 16.73 9.04 8.81
CA GLY A 165 15.60 8.22 8.33
C GLY A 165 16.03 7.16 7.31
N ILE A 166 16.78 7.56 6.27
CA ILE A 166 17.27 6.62 5.24
C ILE A 166 18.21 5.57 5.83
N ARG A 167 19.13 5.96 6.73
CA ARG A 167 20.01 5.01 7.41
C ARG A 167 19.28 4.04 8.32
N TYR A 168 18.16 4.47 8.91
CA TYR A 168 17.29 3.60 9.66
C TYR A 168 16.65 2.54 8.76
N VAL A 169 16.11 2.96 7.60
CA VAL A 169 15.46 2.05 6.64
C VAL A 169 16.45 1.07 6.02
N ALA A 170 17.67 1.51 5.71
CA ALA A 170 18.73 0.66 5.14
C ALA A 170 19.37 -0.31 6.16
N ASN A 171 18.86 -0.38 7.38
CA ASN A 171 19.34 -1.30 8.40
C ASN A 171 18.34 -2.42 8.63
N ALA A 172 18.67 -3.64 8.21
CA ALA A 172 17.81 -4.82 8.31
C ALA A 172 17.37 -5.17 9.75
N ALA A 173 18.10 -4.71 10.79
CA ALA A 173 17.73 -4.92 12.17
C ALA A 173 16.38 -4.27 12.56
N TYR A 174 15.89 -3.30 11.77
CA TYR A 174 14.61 -2.63 11.99
C TYR A 174 13.44 -3.24 11.21
N ASP A 175 13.70 -4.23 10.34
CA ASP A 175 12.68 -5.00 9.58
C ASP A 175 11.69 -4.08 8.84
N CYS A 176 12.24 -3.09 8.10
CA CYS A 176 11.43 -2.10 7.39
C CYS A 176 10.79 -2.72 6.15
N ALA A 177 9.45 -2.80 6.14
CA ALA A 177 8.69 -3.46 5.07
C ALA A 177 8.83 -2.79 3.69
N ASN A 178 9.20 -1.50 3.66
CA ASN A 178 9.39 -0.71 2.43
C ASN A 178 10.88 -0.42 2.15
N SER A 179 11.81 -1.21 2.73
CA SER A 179 13.25 -1.05 2.50
C SER A 179 13.61 -1.16 1.02
N TYR A 180 12.89 -1.97 0.25
CA TYR A 180 13.08 -2.15 -1.20
C TYR A 180 12.99 -0.83 -1.99
N LEU A 181 12.22 0.16 -1.52
CA LEU A 181 12.17 1.51 -2.12
C LEU A 181 13.44 2.32 -1.85
N VAL A 182 14.28 1.90 -0.93
CA VAL A 182 15.55 2.55 -0.58
C VAL A 182 16.74 1.72 -1.08
N GLU A 183 16.71 0.39 -0.88
CA GLU A 183 17.75 -0.56 -1.28
C GLU A 183 18.07 -0.50 -2.78
N GLY A 184 17.08 -0.56 -3.65
CA GLY A 184 17.28 -0.51 -5.09
C GLY A 184 17.43 0.91 -5.67
N TRP A 185 17.51 1.93 -4.82
CA TRP A 185 17.47 3.32 -5.25
C TRP A 185 18.66 4.14 -4.76
N VAL A 186 18.93 4.12 -3.45
CA VAL A 186 19.99 4.92 -2.84
C VAL A 186 21.28 4.11 -2.78
N ARG A 187 22.33 4.63 -3.36
CA ARG A 187 23.63 3.95 -3.47
C ARG A 187 24.14 3.49 -2.11
N GLY A 188 24.51 2.22 -2.04
CA GLY A 188 25.01 1.57 -0.84
C GLY A 188 23.93 1.12 0.15
N ALA A 189 22.65 1.33 -0.15
CA ALA A 189 21.57 0.94 0.74
C ALA A 189 21.31 -0.57 0.71
N ALA A 190 21.39 -1.22 -0.46
CA ALA A 190 21.23 -2.66 -0.60
C ALA A 190 22.36 -3.40 0.15
N GLU A 191 23.60 -2.98 -0.05
CA GLU A 191 24.77 -3.59 0.60
C GLU A 191 24.73 -3.39 2.13
N ALA A 192 24.26 -2.22 2.61
CA ALA A 192 24.11 -1.96 4.03
C ALA A 192 23.01 -2.83 4.65
N TRP A 193 21.89 -3.00 3.94
CA TRP A 193 20.81 -3.88 4.38
C TRP A 193 21.30 -5.34 4.44
N GLU A 194 21.94 -5.83 3.39
CA GLU A 194 22.48 -7.19 3.35
C GLU A 194 23.50 -7.44 4.47
N TYR A 195 24.46 -6.50 4.66
CA TYR A 195 25.45 -6.64 5.72
C TYR A 195 24.82 -6.70 7.11
N THR A 196 23.86 -5.81 7.41
CA THR A 196 23.19 -5.76 8.72
C THR A 196 22.25 -6.95 8.91
N TYR A 197 21.65 -7.49 7.86
CA TYR A 197 20.89 -8.74 7.88
C TYR A 197 21.83 -9.92 8.21
N ALA A 198 22.93 -10.05 7.47
CA ALA A 198 23.92 -11.11 7.70
C ALA A 198 24.52 -11.05 9.12
N GLU A 199 24.80 -9.85 9.65
CA GLU A 199 25.27 -9.67 11.04
C GLU A 199 24.26 -10.22 12.06
N GLY A 200 22.95 -10.11 11.78
CA GLY A 200 21.88 -10.61 12.65
C GLY A 200 21.68 -12.12 12.62
N VAL A 201 22.03 -12.80 11.51
CA VAL A 201 21.74 -14.24 11.29
C VAL A 201 22.98 -15.12 11.15
N ALA A 202 24.18 -14.55 10.94
CA ALA A 202 25.42 -15.31 10.76
C ALA A 202 25.72 -16.24 11.94
N VAL A 203 26.10 -17.46 11.63
CA VAL A 203 26.50 -18.45 12.63
C VAL A 203 28.04 -18.62 12.69
N PRO A 204 28.63 -19.09 13.80
CA PRO A 204 30.08 -19.29 13.88
C PRO A 204 30.60 -20.19 12.76
N LYS A 205 31.64 -19.77 12.07
CA LYS A 205 32.28 -20.52 10.97
C LYS A 205 32.85 -21.84 11.50
N GLY A 206 32.39 -22.94 10.91
CA GLY A 206 32.80 -24.30 11.29
C GLY A 206 31.85 -25.01 12.26
N GLU A 207 30.80 -24.39 12.72
CA GLU A 207 29.66 -25.05 13.31
C GLU A 207 28.70 -25.48 12.21
N GLU A 208 28.40 -26.79 12.10
CA GLU A 208 27.31 -27.29 11.28
C GLU A 208 26.00 -26.85 11.94
N VAL A 209 25.47 -25.70 11.59
CA VAL A 209 24.10 -25.37 11.93
C VAL A 209 23.24 -25.74 10.72
N VAL A 210 22.69 -26.92 10.78
CA VAL A 210 21.60 -27.35 9.94
C VAL A 210 20.35 -26.62 10.46
N ASP A 211 19.82 -25.66 9.73
CA ASP A 211 18.47 -25.21 9.94
C ASP A 211 17.54 -26.39 9.67
N GLU A 212 16.78 -26.82 10.67
CA GLU A 212 15.89 -27.99 10.57
C GLU A 212 14.76 -27.77 9.55
N GLU A 213 14.49 -26.51 9.13
CA GLU A 213 13.49 -26.18 8.11
C GLU A 213 14.05 -26.09 6.69
N ASN A 214 15.28 -25.59 6.47
CA ASN A 214 15.84 -25.34 5.13
C ASN A 214 17.23 -25.95 4.88
N GLY A 215 17.86 -26.51 5.86
CA GLY A 215 19.07 -27.31 5.73
C GLY A 215 20.39 -26.56 5.50
N ASN A 216 20.39 -25.25 5.18
CA ASN A 216 21.60 -24.52 4.82
C ASN A 216 21.73 -23.20 5.60
N THR A 217 22.97 -22.83 5.93
CA THR A 217 23.34 -21.54 6.52
C THR A 217 23.86 -20.64 5.38
N GLU A 218 23.26 -19.47 5.21
CA GLU A 218 23.68 -18.52 4.17
C GLU A 218 24.89 -17.70 4.59
N TYR A 219 25.00 -17.35 5.87
CA TYR A 219 26.07 -16.50 6.40
C TYR A 219 26.77 -17.11 7.60
N VAL A 220 28.11 -17.00 7.62
CA VAL A 220 28.95 -17.41 8.75
C VAL A 220 29.86 -16.26 9.20
N VAL A 221 30.21 -16.24 10.49
CA VAL A 221 31.13 -15.26 11.07
C VAL A 221 32.34 -15.97 11.66
N ASP A 222 33.56 -15.46 11.41
CA ASP A 222 34.79 -15.98 11.96
C ASP A 222 35.12 -15.40 13.35
N GLU A 223 36.22 -15.90 13.98
CA GLU A 223 36.67 -15.39 15.29
C GLU A 223 37.09 -13.89 15.26
N ALA A 224 37.39 -13.33 14.11
CA ALA A 224 37.73 -11.92 13.95
C ALA A 224 36.49 -11.04 13.71
N GLY A 225 35.28 -11.64 13.56
CA GLY A 225 34.04 -10.94 13.29
C GLY A 225 33.84 -10.62 11.81
N VAL A 226 34.58 -11.29 10.91
CA VAL A 226 34.39 -11.17 9.47
C VAL A 226 33.24 -12.10 9.05
N ILE A 227 32.28 -11.55 8.31
CA ILE A 227 31.12 -12.28 7.81
C ILE A 227 31.43 -12.79 6.39
N TYR A 228 30.98 -13.99 6.11
CA TYR A 228 31.13 -14.62 4.80
C TYR A 228 29.76 -15.14 4.37
N GLU A 229 29.45 -14.95 3.10
CA GLU A 229 28.40 -15.63 2.40
C GLU A 229 28.84 -17.06 2.09
N VAL A 230 27.93 -18.03 2.22
CA VAL A 230 28.21 -19.47 2.00
C VAL A 230 27.73 -19.87 0.62
N ASP A 231 28.67 -20.19 -0.28
CA ASP A 231 28.39 -20.80 -1.57
C ASP A 231 28.33 -22.33 -1.43
N TRP A 232 27.12 -22.88 -1.45
CA TRP A 232 26.89 -24.32 -1.46
C TRP A 232 27.06 -24.87 -2.89
N ASN A 233 28.21 -25.42 -3.21
CA ASN A 233 28.43 -26.10 -4.48
C ASN A 233 27.54 -27.37 -4.58
N ASP A 234 27.37 -27.91 -5.81
CA ASP A 234 26.60 -29.14 -6.11
C ASP A 234 26.99 -30.39 -5.28
N ASP A 235 28.07 -30.32 -4.51
CA ASP A 235 28.49 -31.33 -3.55
C ASP A 235 28.29 -30.77 -2.14
N ASP A 236 27.16 -31.13 -1.49
CA ASP A 236 26.71 -30.69 -0.17
C ASP A 236 27.76 -30.80 0.97
N THR A 237 28.95 -31.27 0.67
CA THR A 237 30.06 -31.50 1.63
C THR A 237 31.14 -30.40 1.57
N VAL A 238 31.12 -29.49 0.60
CA VAL A 238 32.18 -28.48 0.45
C VAL A 238 31.55 -27.11 0.13
N ALA A 239 31.31 -26.30 1.17
CA ALA A 239 30.90 -24.91 1.01
C ALA A 239 32.09 -24.00 0.65
N GLY A 240 31.93 -23.14 -0.34
CA GLY A 240 32.78 -21.97 -0.55
C GLY A 240 32.42 -20.87 0.44
N TYR A 241 33.36 -19.97 0.72
CA TYR A 241 33.15 -18.81 1.57
C TYR A 241 33.63 -17.57 0.85
N THR A 242 32.74 -16.62 0.56
CA THR A 242 33.08 -15.32 0.03
C THR A 242 32.95 -14.29 1.15
N GLU A 243 33.98 -13.49 1.40
CA GLU A 243 33.90 -12.42 2.40
C GLU A 243 32.86 -11.39 1.97
N LEU A 244 31.86 -11.20 2.84
CA LEU A 244 30.79 -10.24 2.59
C LEU A 244 31.33 -8.81 2.72
N LEU A 245 31.02 -7.97 1.75
CA LEU A 245 31.43 -6.58 1.76
C LEU A 245 30.81 -5.86 2.97
N LYS A 246 31.67 -5.26 3.79
CA LYS A 246 31.20 -4.50 4.94
C LYS A 246 30.75 -3.10 4.49
N VAL A 247 29.46 -2.91 4.37
CA VAL A 247 28.83 -1.60 4.18
C VAL A 247 27.87 -1.39 5.36
N LEU A 248 28.00 -0.26 6.03
CA LEU A 248 27.17 0.07 7.19
C LEU A 248 26.11 1.12 6.79
N PRO A 249 25.03 1.31 7.56
CA PRO A 249 24.05 2.35 7.29
C PRO A 249 24.67 3.76 7.20
N GLU A 250 25.79 4.01 7.86
CA GLU A 250 26.55 5.26 7.77
C GLU A 250 27.23 5.50 6.42
N ASP A 251 27.44 4.41 5.66
CA ASP A 251 28.10 4.46 4.34
C ASP A 251 27.08 4.68 3.21
N VAL A 252 25.77 4.59 3.50
CA VAL A 252 24.71 4.88 2.53
C VAL A 252 24.83 6.31 2.04
N MET A 253 24.79 6.49 0.71
CA MET A 253 25.10 7.72 0.02
C MET A 253 23.92 8.72 0.04
N VAL A 254 23.61 9.17 1.24
CA VAL A 254 22.72 10.30 1.55
C VAL A 254 23.46 11.25 2.47
N GLU A 255 23.50 12.54 2.15
CA GLU A 255 24.37 13.50 2.78
C GLU A 255 23.64 14.77 3.23
N ALA A 256 23.89 15.21 4.46
CA ALA A 256 23.62 16.56 4.90
C ALA A 256 24.87 17.43 4.64
N VAL A 257 24.89 18.12 3.50
CA VAL A 257 26.03 18.98 3.12
C VAL A 257 26.15 20.19 4.05
N ASP A 258 25.03 20.72 4.49
CA ASP A 258 24.85 21.70 5.55
C ASP A 258 23.48 21.51 6.22
N GLU A 259 23.15 22.34 7.22
CA GLU A 259 21.91 22.24 8.00
C GLU A 259 20.64 22.15 7.12
N TYR A 260 20.66 22.74 5.91
CA TYR A 260 19.49 22.83 5.02
C TYR A 260 19.79 22.40 3.57
N THR A 261 20.86 21.68 3.35
CA THR A 261 21.17 21.11 2.03
C THR A 261 21.32 19.60 2.14
N LEU A 262 20.35 18.89 1.56
CA LEU A 262 20.29 17.44 1.51
C LEU A 262 20.66 16.95 0.12
N VAL A 263 21.46 15.88 0.04
CA VAL A 263 21.84 15.24 -1.23
C VAL A 263 21.58 13.74 -1.15
N TYR A 264 20.93 13.20 -2.20
CA TYR A 264 20.82 11.76 -2.46
C TYR A 264 21.68 11.41 -3.68
N HIS A 265 22.37 10.28 -3.61
CA HIS A 265 23.07 9.68 -4.73
C HIS A 265 22.37 8.37 -5.08
N LEU A 266 21.73 8.32 -6.25
CA LEU A 266 21.01 7.15 -6.73
C LEU A 266 21.93 6.24 -7.55
N GLU A 267 21.67 4.94 -7.53
CA GLU A 267 22.39 3.94 -8.32
C GLU A 267 22.16 4.09 -9.83
N THR A 268 20.95 4.48 -10.21
CA THR A 268 20.54 4.70 -11.59
C THR A 268 19.76 5.99 -11.74
N PRO A 269 19.73 6.63 -12.92
CA PRO A 269 18.88 7.77 -13.18
C PRO A 269 17.39 7.40 -13.02
N ARG A 270 16.65 8.14 -12.16
CA ARG A 270 15.23 7.97 -11.90
C ARG A 270 14.51 9.33 -12.01
N PRO A 271 13.98 9.68 -13.18
CA PRO A 271 13.35 10.99 -13.39
C PRO A 271 12.11 11.20 -12.52
N TYR A 272 11.50 10.13 -12.03
CA TYR A 272 10.32 10.10 -11.18
C TYR A 272 10.65 10.04 -9.66
N PHE A 273 11.91 10.18 -9.25
CA PHE A 273 12.37 10.05 -7.86
C PHE A 273 11.59 10.94 -6.87
N LEU A 274 11.14 12.14 -7.30
CA LEU A 274 10.35 13.01 -6.42
C LEU A 274 9.03 12.38 -5.96
N THR A 275 8.47 11.49 -6.74
CA THR A 275 7.16 10.90 -6.45
C THR A 275 7.21 9.88 -5.32
N VAL A 276 8.36 9.22 -5.09
CA VAL A 276 8.54 8.31 -3.97
C VAL A 276 8.74 9.05 -2.64
N MET A 277 9.11 10.34 -2.67
CA MET A 277 9.33 11.16 -1.46
C MET A 277 8.07 11.32 -0.60
N GLY A 278 6.90 11.09 -1.16
CA GLY A 278 5.62 11.04 -0.43
C GLY A 278 5.45 9.80 0.45
N PHE A 279 6.31 8.78 0.29
CA PHE A 279 6.22 7.52 1.03
C PHE A 279 6.97 7.58 2.37
N GLY A 280 6.45 6.88 3.39
CA GLY A 280 6.93 6.96 4.77
C GLY A 280 8.42 6.70 4.96
N CYS A 281 9.01 5.77 4.20
CA CYS A 281 10.44 5.43 4.28
C CYS A 281 11.38 6.58 3.88
N TYR A 282 10.86 7.62 3.20
CA TYR A 282 11.60 8.84 2.84
C TYR A 282 11.27 10.06 3.72
N TRP A 283 10.35 9.93 4.69
CA TRP A 283 10.02 11.04 5.58
C TRP A 283 11.14 11.28 6.60
N PRO A 284 11.32 12.52 7.07
CA PRO A 284 12.39 12.85 8.01
C PRO A 284 12.14 12.22 9.37
N ALA A 285 13.22 11.79 10.05
CA ALA A 285 13.17 11.29 11.41
C ALA A 285 14.46 11.69 12.15
N PRO A 286 14.41 12.60 13.13
CA PRO A 286 15.59 13.07 13.81
C PRO A 286 16.31 11.96 14.59
N ALA A 287 17.62 11.86 14.48
CA ALA A 287 18.42 10.87 15.18
C ALA A 287 18.16 10.86 16.69
N ALA A 288 17.97 12.04 17.30
CA ALA A 288 17.62 12.16 18.72
C ALA A 288 16.29 11.47 19.10
N MET A 289 15.33 11.47 18.19
CA MET A 289 14.05 10.76 18.36
C MET A 289 14.28 9.24 18.29
N LEU A 290 14.99 8.77 17.27
CA LEU A 290 15.30 7.36 17.06
C LEU A 290 16.14 6.78 18.20
N GLU A 291 17.15 7.53 18.67
CA GLU A 291 17.99 7.14 19.81
C GLU A 291 17.22 7.12 21.13
N THR A 292 16.31 8.09 21.36
CA THR A 292 15.55 8.19 22.60
C THR A 292 14.64 6.99 22.81
N TRP A 293 13.96 6.55 21.76
CA TRP A 293 12.93 5.49 21.87
C TRP A 293 13.36 4.14 21.31
N GLY A 294 14.37 4.08 20.42
CA GLY A 294 14.85 2.82 19.86
C GLY A 294 13.71 1.96 19.32
N SER A 295 13.59 0.73 19.82
CA SER A 295 12.50 -0.20 19.43
C SER A 295 11.11 0.24 19.88
N SER A 296 10.98 1.28 20.71
CA SER A 296 9.70 1.85 21.12
C SER A 296 9.26 3.03 20.24
N PHE A 297 10.07 3.43 19.25
CA PHE A 297 9.69 4.48 18.30
C PHE A 297 8.38 4.13 17.60
N GLY A 298 7.42 5.04 17.67
CA GLY A 298 6.11 4.89 17.05
C GLY A 298 5.17 3.87 17.69
N THR A 299 5.43 3.39 18.92
CA THR A 299 4.48 2.51 19.62
C THR A 299 3.21 3.23 20.06
N ASP A 300 3.31 4.52 20.30
CA ASP A 300 2.17 5.42 20.56
C ASP A 300 2.57 6.89 20.27
N ASN A 301 1.62 7.81 20.46
CA ASN A 301 1.82 9.24 20.20
C ASN A 301 2.75 9.96 21.18
N THR A 302 3.26 9.29 22.20
CA THR A 302 4.25 9.83 23.15
C THR A 302 5.68 9.43 22.79
N THR A 303 5.83 8.49 21.86
CA THR A 303 7.11 7.91 21.42
C THR A 303 7.53 8.37 20.04
N MET A 304 7.03 9.53 19.61
CA MET A 304 7.42 10.17 18.35
C MET A 304 7.24 11.69 18.42
N TRP A 305 7.84 12.40 17.47
CA TRP A 305 7.63 13.83 17.24
C TRP A 305 6.95 14.06 15.90
N PHE A 306 6.36 15.22 15.74
CA PHE A 306 5.53 15.63 14.63
C PHE A 306 6.05 16.91 14.00
N ASN A 307 6.04 17.01 12.67
CA ASN A 307 6.41 18.23 11.95
C ASN A 307 5.34 18.65 10.93
N GLY A 308 4.27 17.87 10.78
CA GLY A 308 3.23 18.03 9.78
C GLY A 308 2.10 18.98 10.19
N ALA A 309 1.04 18.94 9.38
CA ALA A 309 -0.14 19.80 9.55
C ALA A 309 -0.87 19.56 10.88
N TYR A 310 -0.81 18.34 11.42
CA TYR A 310 -1.51 17.94 12.63
C TYR A 310 -0.57 17.26 13.62
N LEU A 311 -0.94 17.35 14.89
CA LEU A 311 -0.36 16.60 16.01
C LEU A 311 -1.37 15.53 16.44
N LEU A 312 -0.95 14.27 16.54
CA LEU A 312 -1.79 13.22 17.13
C LEU A 312 -1.83 13.42 18.65
N SER A 313 -2.67 14.34 19.11
CA SER A 313 -2.72 14.78 20.49
C SER A 313 -3.31 13.74 21.43
N THR A 314 -4.24 12.92 20.94
CA THR A 314 -4.86 11.83 21.70
C THR A 314 -4.82 10.53 20.92
N MET A 315 -4.38 9.46 21.59
CA MET A 315 -4.45 8.10 21.08
C MET A 315 -4.88 7.18 22.23
N GLN A 316 -6.12 6.75 22.17
CA GLN A 316 -6.72 5.83 23.16
C GLN A 316 -7.20 4.59 22.42
N PRO A 317 -6.43 3.48 22.43
CA PRO A 317 -6.78 2.29 21.66
C PRO A 317 -8.20 1.80 21.93
N GLN A 318 -8.92 1.44 20.88
CA GLN A 318 -10.31 1.00 20.89
C GLN A 318 -11.29 2.00 21.54
N GLN A 319 -10.96 3.28 21.53
CA GLN A 319 -11.82 4.35 22.01
C GLN A 319 -11.84 5.51 21.02
N MET A 320 -10.73 6.23 20.90
CA MET A 320 -10.65 7.40 20.02
C MET A 320 -9.20 7.80 19.72
N ARG A 321 -9.05 8.53 18.64
CA ARG A 321 -7.84 9.30 18.33
C ARG A 321 -8.23 10.70 17.89
N VAL A 322 -7.41 11.67 18.25
CA VAL A 322 -7.64 13.08 17.94
C VAL A 322 -6.36 13.68 17.36
N TYR A 323 -6.52 14.26 16.19
CA TYR A 323 -5.51 15.10 15.58
C TYR A 323 -5.89 16.55 15.82
N THR A 324 -4.96 17.34 16.33
CA THR A 324 -5.17 18.79 16.50
C THR A 324 -4.28 19.54 15.54
N LYS A 325 -4.80 20.60 14.94
CA LYS A 325 -4.03 21.48 14.07
C LYS A 325 -2.72 21.89 14.73
N ASN A 326 -1.62 21.77 13.99
CA ASN A 326 -0.34 22.32 14.40
C ASN A 326 -0.31 23.83 14.05
N GLU A 327 -0.64 24.68 15.01
CA GLU A 327 -0.69 26.13 14.82
C GLU A 327 0.69 26.74 14.48
N ASN A 328 1.76 25.98 14.69
CA ASN A 328 3.13 26.38 14.38
C ASN A 328 3.66 25.74 13.10
N ASN A 329 2.82 25.01 12.34
CA ASN A 329 3.22 24.51 11.04
C ASN A 329 3.55 25.68 10.12
N TRP A 330 4.54 25.51 9.24
CA TRP A 330 5.00 26.52 8.30
C TRP A 330 3.88 26.99 7.33
N ASP A 331 2.86 26.15 7.13
CA ASP A 331 1.73 26.40 6.24
C ASP A 331 0.39 26.43 6.99
N ALA A 332 0.42 26.86 8.25
CA ALA A 332 -0.75 26.89 9.14
C ALA A 332 -1.96 27.66 8.55
N GLU A 333 -1.71 28.60 7.64
CA GLU A 333 -2.78 29.37 6.97
C GLU A 333 -3.65 28.50 6.05
N ASN A 334 -3.09 27.41 5.50
CA ASN A 334 -3.79 26.45 4.64
C ASN A 334 -4.32 25.22 5.39
N ILE A 335 -4.24 25.19 6.72
CA ILE A 335 -4.83 24.15 7.55
C ILE A 335 -6.13 24.71 8.16
N HIS A 336 -7.27 24.35 7.57
CA HIS A 336 -8.57 24.94 7.95
C HIS A 336 -9.31 24.09 8.97
N ILE A 337 -9.25 22.77 8.85
CA ILE A 337 -9.79 21.83 9.84
C ILE A 337 -8.93 21.92 11.10
N VAL A 338 -9.52 22.31 12.23
CA VAL A 338 -8.78 22.54 13.47
C VAL A 338 -8.60 21.30 14.33
N ALA A 339 -9.48 20.32 14.16
CA ALA A 339 -9.36 19.01 14.79
C ALA A 339 -10.03 17.93 13.94
N ILE A 340 -9.51 16.72 14.05
CA ILE A 340 -10.09 15.51 13.46
C ILE A 340 -10.28 14.55 14.63
N GLU A 341 -11.53 14.21 14.92
CA GLU A 341 -11.93 13.30 16.00
C GLU A 341 -12.46 12.01 15.40
N GLU A 342 -11.73 10.93 15.61
CA GLU A 342 -12.10 9.60 15.12
C GLU A 342 -12.48 8.71 16.30
N THR A 343 -13.71 8.20 16.31
CA THR A 343 -14.21 7.32 17.37
C THR A 343 -14.13 5.86 16.92
N TYR A 344 -13.63 4.98 17.79
CA TYR A 344 -13.57 3.55 17.49
C TYR A 344 -14.94 2.88 17.63
N ASN A 345 -15.29 2.08 16.64
CA ASN A 345 -16.38 1.13 16.70
C ASN A 345 -16.07 -0.08 15.82
N ALA A 346 -16.01 -1.28 16.42
CA ALA A 346 -15.71 -2.51 15.67
C ALA A 346 -16.69 -2.78 14.50
N ASP A 347 -17.92 -2.28 14.60
CA ASP A 347 -18.97 -2.39 13.59
C ASP A 347 -19.15 -1.07 12.80
N SER A 348 -18.08 -0.27 12.61
CA SER A 348 -18.13 1.08 12.04
C SER A 348 -18.97 1.16 10.78
N THR A 349 -18.80 0.26 9.82
CA THR A 349 -19.56 0.23 8.57
C THR A 349 -21.07 0.12 8.80
N SER A 350 -21.49 -0.70 9.77
CA SER A 350 -22.92 -0.92 10.05
C SER A 350 -23.56 0.23 10.83
N VAL A 351 -22.78 0.93 11.68
CA VAL A 351 -23.30 2.01 12.53
C VAL A 351 -23.18 3.39 11.90
N ALA A 352 -22.22 3.59 11.00
CA ALA A 352 -21.94 4.88 10.38
C ALA A 352 -23.16 5.55 9.73
N PRO A 353 -24.06 4.85 9.02
CA PRO A 353 -25.25 5.49 8.47
C PRO A 353 -26.14 6.14 9.53
N ASN A 354 -26.30 5.50 10.68
CA ASN A 354 -27.09 6.04 11.78
C ASN A 354 -26.36 7.21 12.48
N LEU A 355 -25.04 7.13 12.66
CA LEU A 355 -24.24 8.20 13.23
C LEU A 355 -24.29 9.45 12.34
N TYR A 356 -24.25 9.28 11.01
CA TYR A 356 -24.39 10.39 10.07
C TYR A 356 -25.77 11.05 10.14
N ILE A 357 -26.86 10.27 10.12
CA ILE A 357 -28.23 10.78 10.25
C ILE A 357 -28.42 11.55 11.57
N ASN A 358 -27.78 11.10 12.66
CA ASN A 358 -27.83 11.77 13.95
C ASN A 358 -26.92 13.03 14.01
N GLY A 359 -26.08 13.26 13.01
CA GLY A 359 -25.11 14.37 12.99
C GLY A 359 -23.89 14.15 13.90
N GLU A 360 -23.59 12.89 14.22
CA GLU A 360 -22.46 12.51 15.08
C GLU A 360 -21.15 12.37 14.28
N ILE A 361 -21.24 12.13 12.94
CA ILE A 361 -20.12 12.11 12.02
C ILE A 361 -20.42 12.96 10.77
N ASP A 362 -19.39 13.38 10.06
CA ASP A 362 -19.45 14.33 8.95
C ASP A 362 -19.38 13.69 7.56
N GLY A 363 -19.16 12.37 7.50
CA GLY A 363 -19.15 11.62 6.25
C GLY A 363 -19.46 10.15 6.44
N VAL A 364 -20.03 9.50 5.40
CA VAL A 364 -20.36 8.08 5.37
C VAL A 364 -20.42 7.58 3.93
N ASP A 365 -19.87 6.39 3.70
CA ASP A 365 -20.05 5.67 2.44
C ASP A 365 -21.46 5.09 2.35
N VAL A 366 -22.04 5.12 1.15
CA VAL A 366 -23.41 4.65 0.89
C VAL A 366 -23.32 3.43 -0.02
N ASP A 367 -23.54 2.25 0.56
CA ASP A 367 -23.57 0.99 -0.18
C ASP A 367 -24.82 0.86 -1.08
N ALA A 368 -24.87 -0.16 -1.93
CA ALA A 368 -25.96 -0.34 -2.91
C ALA A 368 -27.35 -0.53 -2.29
N ASP A 369 -27.42 -1.17 -1.12
CA ASP A 369 -28.69 -1.42 -0.42
C ASP A 369 -29.18 -0.12 0.23
N LEU A 370 -28.28 0.60 0.88
CA LEU A 370 -28.56 1.87 1.52
C LEU A 370 -28.91 2.95 0.48
N LEU A 371 -28.22 2.96 -0.66
CA LEU A 371 -28.47 3.88 -1.77
C LEU A 371 -29.93 3.84 -2.24
N THR A 372 -30.46 2.62 -2.43
CA THR A 372 -31.85 2.43 -2.86
C THR A 372 -32.82 3.05 -1.86
N ALA A 373 -32.58 2.87 -0.57
CA ALA A 373 -33.44 3.43 0.49
C ALA A 373 -33.32 4.95 0.59
N TRP A 374 -32.09 5.48 0.57
CA TRP A 374 -31.82 6.90 0.76
C TRP A 374 -32.18 7.75 -0.46
N MET A 375 -32.05 7.23 -1.67
CA MET A 375 -32.54 7.90 -2.88
C MET A 375 -34.06 8.04 -2.93
N ALA A 376 -34.79 7.18 -2.20
CA ALA A 376 -36.24 7.31 -2.04
C ALA A 376 -36.65 8.29 -0.93
N ASP A 377 -35.75 8.69 -0.05
CA ASP A 377 -35.94 9.68 1.00
C ASP A 377 -35.66 11.10 0.49
N PRO A 378 -36.62 12.04 0.58
CA PRO A 378 -36.43 13.41 0.02
C PRO A 378 -35.33 14.22 0.70
N GLU A 379 -34.98 13.94 1.96
CA GLU A 379 -33.93 14.63 2.71
C GLU A 379 -32.57 14.02 2.41
N MET A 380 -32.45 12.70 2.48
CA MET A 380 -31.19 12.00 2.25
C MET A 380 -30.74 12.07 0.79
N SER A 381 -31.67 12.00 -0.17
CA SER A 381 -31.34 12.09 -1.60
C SER A 381 -30.65 13.40 -2.01
N GLN A 382 -30.79 14.46 -1.22
CA GLN A 382 -30.11 15.75 -1.43
C GLN A 382 -28.72 15.82 -0.77
N GLN A 383 -28.30 14.78 -0.08
CA GLN A 383 -27.03 14.71 0.64
C GLN A 383 -26.07 13.68 0.03
N ILE A 384 -26.53 12.93 -0.97
CA ILE A 384 -25.74 11.89 -1.63
C ILE A 384 -24.99 12.52 -2.80
N SER A 385 -23.71 12.23 -2.88
CA SER A 385 -22.89 12.48 -4.05
C SER A 385 -22.15 11.20 -4.47
N ARG A 386 -21.71 11.15 -5.72
CA ARG A 386 -20.73 10.16 -6.14
C ARG A 386 -19.39 10.40 -5.50
N THR A 387 -18.55 9.36 -5.44
CA THR A 387 -17.14 9.47 -5.15
C THR A 387 -16.35 9.55 -6.46
N ARG A 388 -15.17 10.15 -6.43
CA ARG A 388 -14.25 10.12 -7.56
C ARG A 388 -13.86 8.66 -7.83
N VAL A 389 -13.77 8.28 -9.11
CA VAL A 389 -13.14 7.00 -9.47
C VAL A 389 -11.69 7.07 -9.02
N SER A 390 -11.26 6.08 -8.26
CA SER A 390 -9.90 6.04 -7.72
C SER A 390 -9.07 5.04 -8.50
N SER A 391 -7.94 5.50 -9.01
CA SER A 391 -6.87 4.67 -9.56
C SER A 391 -5.76 4.36 -8.55
N ASP A 392 -5.97 4.68 -7.28
CA ASP A 392 -5.00 4.44 -6.20
C ASP A 392 -4.69 2.95 -6.05
N TYR A 393 -5.68 2.10 -6.33
CA TYR A 393 -5.55 0.65 -6.30
C TYR A 393 -6.12 0.00 -7.55
N SER A 394 -5.34 -0.90 -8.15
CA SER A 394 -5.82 -1.85 -9.15
C SER A 394 -6.02 -3.21 -8.51
N TYR A 395 -7.13 -3.86 -8.85
CA TYR A 395 -7.49 -5.19 -8.39
C TYR A 395 -7.30 -6.21 -9.52
N PHE A 396 -6.88 -7.40 -9.14
CA PHE A 396 -6.64 -8.50 -10.07
C PHE A 396 -6.78 -9.85 -9.36
N TYR A 397 -7.01 -10.92 -10.11
CA TYR A 397 -6.93 -12.28 -9.58
C TYR A 397 -5.56 -12.86 -9.84
N GLY A 398 -4.89 -13.31 -8.79
CA GLY A 398 -3.61 -14.02 -8.84
C GLY A 398 -3.80 -15.51 -8.68
N PHE A 399 -3.04 -16.28 -9.42
CA PHE A 399 -2.88 -17.71 -9.23
C PHE A 399 -1.75 -18.00 -8.23
N ASN A 400 -1.91 -19.05 -7.44
CA ASN A 400 -0.87 -19.50 -6.52
C ASN A 400 -0.12 -20.69 -7.12
N PHE A 401 1.15 -20.50 -7.43
CA PHE A 401 2.03 -21.55 -7.95
C PHE A 401 2.72 -22.36 -6.83
N GLU A 402 2.66 -21.87 -5.58
CA GLU A 402 3.18 -22.55 -4.39
C GLU A 402 2.07 -22.76 -3.36
N PRO A 403 1.17 -23.72 -3.59
CA PRO A 403 0.07 -23.96 -2.68
C PRO A 403 0.54 -24.49 -1.32
N ARG A 404 0.23 -23.75 -0.24
CA ARG A 404 0.54 -24.11 1.15
C ARG A 404 -0.75 -24.16 1.96
N PHE A 405 -1.70 -25.01 1.54
CA PHE A 405 -2.99 -25.17 2.16
C PHE A 405 -3.28 -26.65 2.50
N ASP A 406 -4.32 -26.89 3.30
CA ASP A 406 -4.75 -28.20 3.81
C ASP A 406 -4.89 -29.22 2.66
N GLU A 407 -4.36 -30.41 2.85
CA GLU A 407 -4.38 -31.56 1.94
C GLU A 407 -5.80 -31.93 1.44
N LYS A 408 -6.85 -31.57 2.19
CA LYS A 408 -8.24 -31.78 1.74
C LYS A 408 -8.60 -30.99 0.48
N TYR A 409 -7.83 -29.94 0.15
CA TYR A 409 -7.97 -29.14 -1.08
C TYR A 409 -6.99 -29.54 -2.18
N GLU A 410 -6.24 -30.64 -1.98
CA GLU A 410 -5.38 -31.28 -2.96
C GLU A 410 -4.32 -30.35 -3.59
N PRO A 411 -3.40 -29.75 -2.78
CA PRO A 411 -2.39 -28.81 -3.27
C PRO A 411 -1.55 -29.39 -4.42
N ALA A 412 -1.18 -30.67 -4.36
CA ALA A 412 -0.40 -31.32 -5.42
C ALA A 412 -1.17 -31.41 -6.76
N ASN A 413 -2.49 -31.62 -6.73
CA ASN A 413 -3.32 -31.62 -7.94
C ASN A 413 -3.53 -30.21 -8.50
N TRP A 414 -3.66 -29.22 -7.60
CA TRP A 414 -3.68 -27.81 -7.98
C TRP A 414 -2.36 -27.41 -8.67
N THR A 415 -1.20 -27.81 -8.15
CA THR A 415 0.10 -27.54 -8.75
C THR A 415 0.16 -28.00 -10.23
N VAL A 416 -0.35 -29.20 -10.54
CA VAL A 416 -0.43 -29.67 -11.93
C VAL A 416 -1.33 -28.77 -12.77
N ALA A 417 -2.49 -28.42 -12.26
CA ALA A 417 -3.45 -27.60 -13.01
C ALA A 417 -2.94 -26.18 -13.24
N VAL A 418 -2.38 -25.51 -12.22
CA VAL A 418 -1.91 -24.12 -12.32
C VAL A 418 -0.71 -23.98 -13.25
N ASN A 419 0.17 -24.98 -13.35
CA ASN A 419 1.27 -25.00 -14.31
C ASN A 419 0.82 -25.25 -15.77
N THR A 420 -0.45 -25.63 -16.00
CA THR A 420 -1.02 -25.81 -17.33
C THR A 420 -1.56 -24.48 -17.87
N GLU A 421 -0.88 -23.84 -18.82
CA GLU A 421 -1.28 -22.53 -19.35
C GLU A 421 -2.70 -22.53 -19.89
N ASN A 422 -3.12 -23.56 -20.64
CA ASN A 422 -4.48 -23.66 -21.15
C ASN A 422 -5.53 -23.69 -20.02
N PHE A 423 -5.19 -24.18 -18.82
CA PHE A 423 -6.05 -24.11 -17.66
C PHE A 423 -6.20 -22.68 -17.15
N ARG A 424 -5.09 -21.95 -16.99
CA ARG A 424 -5.11 -20.53 -16.59
C ARG A 424 -5.87 -19.67 -17.59
N GLN A 425 -5.63 -19.88 -18.88
CA GLN A 425 -6.38 -19.21 -19.97
C GLN A 425 -7.90 -19.49 -19.91
N ALA A 426 -8.27 -20.73 -19.60
CA ALA A 426 -9.69 -21.09 -19.45
C ALA A 426 -10.31 -20.33 -18.26
N ILE A 427 -9.63 -20.27 -17.12
CA ILE A 427 -10.11 -19.53 -15.94
C ILE A 427 -10.22 -18.04 -16.26
N LYS A 428 -9.19 -17.43 -16.91
CA LYS A 428 -9.20 -16.03 -17.32
C LYS A 428 -10.38 -15.71 -18.24
N ALA A 429 -10.56 -16.48 -19.29
CA ALA A 429 -11.67 -16.27 -20.23
C ALA A 429 -13.05 -16.59 -19.65
N GLY A 430 -13.12 -17.42 -18.59
CA GLY A 430 -14.37 -17.79 -17.91
C GLY A 430 -14.79 -16.84 -16.79
N LEU A 431 -13.93 -15.90 -16.37
CA LEU A 431 -14.22 -14.97 -15.28
C LEU A 431 -15.08 -13.81 -15.77
N ASN A 432 -16.38 -13.82 -15.46
CA ASN A 432 -17.32 -12.75 -15.81
C ASN A 432 -17.20 -11.57 -14.82
N ARG A 433 -16.26 -10.68 -15.08
CA ARG A 433 -15.96 -9.51 -14.23
C ARG A 433 -17.13 -8.55 -14.14
N GLN A 434 -17.89 -8.35 -15.23
CA GLN A 434 -19.07 -7.48 -15.26
C GLN A 434 -20.11 -7.92 -14.23
N LEU A 435 -20.41 -9.23 -14.20
CA LEU A 435 -21.38 -9.78 -13.24
C LEU A 435 -20.89 -9.58 -11.79
N LEU A 436 -19.59 -9.74 -11.54
CA LEU A 436 -19.03 -9.60 -10.20
C LEU A 436 -19.04 -8.14 -9.75
N TYR A 437 -18.66 -7.20 -10.62
CA TYR A 437 -18.68 -5.77 -10.30
C TYR A 437 -20.09 -5.22 -10.04
N GLN A 438 -21.10 -5.74 -10.73
CA GLN A 438 -22.51 -5.34 -10.52
C GLN A 438 -23.01 -5.55 -9.09
N VAL A 439 -22.37 -6.41 -8.30
CA VAL A 439 -22.73 -6.63 -6.89
C VAL A 439 -22.53 -5.39 -6.05
N GLY A 440 -21.35 -4.75 -6.17
CA GLY A 440 -21.01 -3.54 -5.41
C GLY A 440 -21.35 -2.24 -6.16
N TYR A 441 -21.29 -2.28 -7.50
CA TYR A 441 -21.40 -1.10 -8.36
C TYR A 441 -22.46 -1.26 -9.45
N PRO A 442 -23.76 -1.42 -9.10
CA PRO A 442 -24.81 -1.76 -10.07
C PRO A 442 -25.01 -0.72 -11.17
N ASN A 443 -24.63 0.53 -10.94
CA ASN A 443 -24.90 1.66 -11.84
C ASN A 443 -23.71 2.03 -12.75
N ASN A 444 -22.47 1.75 -12.34
CA ASN A 444 -21.23 2.21 -13.01
C ASN A 444 -20.15 1.15 -13.15
N TYR A 445 -20.49 -0.13 -13.01
CA TYR A 445 -19.52 -1.24 -13.06
C TYR A 445 -18.64 -1.24 -14.31
N ASN A 446 -19.15 -0.78 -15.45
CA ASN A 446 -18.37 -0.75 -16.70
C ASN A 446 -17.16 0.19 -16.65
N ASP A 447 -17.28 1.27 -15.89
CA ASP A 447 -16.23 2.29 -15.77
C ASP A 447 -15.10 1.84 -14.82
N LEU A 448 -15.35 0.77 -14.06
CA LEU A 448 -14.44 0.26 -13.03
C LEU A 448 -13.67 -0.99 -13.48
N ILE A 449 -14.08 -1.66 -14.56
CA ILE A 449 -13.40 -2.86 -15.06
C ILE A 449 -12.13 -2.47 -15.78
N LEU A 450 -11.01 -3.02 -15.34
CA LEU A 450 -9.73 -2.90 -16.06
C LEU A 450 -9.40 -4.17 -16.83
N ASN A 451 -8.87 -4.00 -18.02
CA ASN A 451 -8.30 -5.08 -18.82
C ASN A 451 -6.77 -5.21 -18.61
N THR A 452 -6.17 -4.20 -18.00
CA THR A 452 -4.75 -4.06 -17.67
C THR A 452 -4.54 -4.07 -16.16
N ILE A 453 -3.31 -4.30 -15.70
CA ILE A 453 -2.94 -4.16 -14.28
C ILE A 453 -2.88 -2.68 -13.94
N SER A 454 -2.16 -1.91 -14.76
CA SER A 454 -2.05 -0.47 -14.61
C SER A 454 -3.36 0.22 -14.94
N PRO A 455 -3.84 1.16 -14.12
CA PRO A 455 -5.04 1.93 -14.42
C PRO A 455 -4.86 2.84 -15.63
N SER A 456 -5.90 2.94 -16.47
CA SER A 456 -5.93 3.93 -17.55
C SER A 456 -5.96 5.35 -16.99
N GLY A 457 -5.21 6.25 -17.62
CA GLY A 457 -5.09 7.66 -17.20
C GLY A 457 -4.11 7.91 -16.05
N ALA A 458 -3.52 6.87 -15.45
CA ALA A 458 -2.55 7.03 -14.37
C ALA A 458 -1.20 7.60 -14.86
N TYR A 459 -0.76 7.20 -16.05
CA TYR A 459 0.53 7.60 -16.62
C TYR A 459 0.36 8.12 -18.03
N ILE A 460 0.51 9.43 -18.20
CA ILE A 460 0.38 10.09 -19.50
C ILE A 460 1.71 10.74 -19.85
N TYR A 461 2.28 10.37 -20.99
CA TYR A 461 3.45 11.01 -21.54
C TYR A 461 3.15 11.61 -22.93
N GLU A 462 3.42 12.90 -23.13
CA GLU A 462 3.13 13.64 -24.36
C GLU A 462 1.69 13.43 -24.88
N GLY A 463 0.73 13.28 -23.96
CA GLY A 463 -0.69 13.09 -24.29
C GLY A 463 -1.07 11.64 -24.68
N LYS A 464 -0.16 10.68 -24.58
CA LYS A 464 -0.42 9.26 -24.79
C LYS A 464 -0.48 8.53 -23.46
N ASP A 465 -1.60 7.88 -23.17
CA ASP A 465 -1.76 7.05 -21.98
C ASP A 465 -0.92 5.77 -22.09
N TYR A 466 -0.30 5.36 -21.00
CA TYR A 466 0.53 4.16 -20.89
C TYR A 466 -0.17 2.90 -21.40
N VAL A 467 -1.42 2.69 -21.05
CA VAL A 467 -2.18 1.51 -21.51
C VAL A 467 -2.38 1.44 -23.04
N ASN A 468 -2.01 2.49 -23.77
CA ASN A 468 -2.07 2.55 -25.24
C ASN A 468 -0.71 2.26 -25.91
N TYR A 469 0.27 1.73 -25.16
CA TYR A 469 1.57 1.34 -25.71
C TYR A 469 1.59 -0.15 -26.11
N GLY A 470 2.27 -0.46 -27.20
CA GLY A 470 2.55 -1.82 -27.67
C GLY A 470 1.37 -2.78 -27.66
N ASP A 471 1.64 -4.01 -27.26
CA ASP A 471 0.63 -5.07 -27.16
C ASP A 471 -0.40 -4.82 -26.05
N LEU A 472 -0.08 -3.95 -25.09
CA LEU A 472 -0.98 -3.59 -23.99
C LEU A 472 -2.22 -2.87 -24.52
N ALA A 473 -2.10 -2.08 -25.60
CA ALA A 473 -3.21 -1.37 -26.22
C ALA A 473 -4.32 -2.31 -26.74
N GLU A 474 -3.96 -3.48 -27.27
CA GLU A 474 -4.96 -4.47 -27.68
C GLU A 474 -5.66 -5.09 -26.47
N ILE A 475 -4.91 -5.34 -25.39
CA ILE A 475 -5.46 -5.88 -24.13
C ILE A 475 -6.41 -4.87 -23.51
N ALA A 476 -6.00 -3.60 -23.39
CA ALA A 476 -6.81 -2.53 -22.81
C ALA A 476 -8.16 -2.36 -23.50
N ALA A 477 -8.18 -2.53 -24.83
CA ALA A 477 -9.38 -2.36 -25.65
C ALA A 477 -10.37 -3.55 -25.61
N ASN A 478 -9.98 -4.71 -25.08
CA ASN A 478 -10.75 -5.94 -25.21
C ASN A 478 -10.99 -6.63 -23.86
N ASP A 479 -12.25 -6.91 -23.54
CA ASP A 479 -12.59 -7.75 -22.39
C ASP A 479 -12.06 -9.18 -22.59
N SER A 480 -11.44 -9.73 -21.55
CA SER A 480 -10.95 -11.11 -21.54
C SER A 480 -12.06 -12.16 -21.41
N PHE A 481 -13.27 -11.77 -20.97
CA PHE A 481 -14.38 -12.69 -20.79
C PHE A 481 -14.93 -13.18 -22.14
N ASP A 482 -14.84 -14.49 -22.38
CA ASP A 482 -15.35 -15.17 -23.57
C ASP A 482 -15.63 -16.64 -23.23
N GLU A 483 -16.88 -16.98 -22.99
CA GLU A 483 -17.29 -18.35 -22.62
C GLU A 483 -16.88 -19.41 -23.66
N ALA A 484 -16.92 -19.06 -24.95
CA ALA A 484 -16.57 -20.01 -26.01
C ALA A 484 -15.06 -20.30 -25.99
N LYS A 485 -14.22 -19.27 -25.85
CA LYS A 485 -12.78 -19.42 -25.67
C LYS A 485 -12.45 -20.17 -24.38
N ALA A 486 -13.13 -19.84 -23.27
CA ALA A 486 -12.93 -20.52 -22.00
C ALA A 486 -13.13 -22.05 -22.15
N VAL A 487 -14.23 -22.47 -22.78
CA VAL A 487 -14.50 -23.88 -23.05
C VAL A 487 -13.46 -24.49 -24.00
N GLU A 488 -13.01 -23.77 -25.04
CA GLU A 488 -11.97 -24.24 -25.95
C GLU A 488 -10.65 -24.47 -25.22
N TYR A 489 -10.21 -23.53 -24.40
CA TYR A 489 -9.02 -23.68 -23.57
C TYR A 489 -9.14 -24.84 -22.58
N MET A 490 -10.28 -24.99 -21.93
CA MET A 490 -10.50 -26.09 -20.99
C MET A 490 -10.44 -27.46 -21.69
N LYS A 491 -10.96 -27.58 -22.92
CA LYS A 491 -10.80 -28.81 -23.73
C LYS A 491 -9.35 -29.17 -24.02
N LYS A 492 -8.47 -28.18 -24.12
CA LYS A 492 -7.02 -28.41 -24.30
C LYS A 492 -6.36 -28.74 -22.94
N ALA A 493 -6.76 -28.04 -21.88
CA ALA A 493 -6.19 -28.21 -20.54
C ALA A 493 -6.45 -29.62 -19.96
N ILE A 494 -7.65 -30.17 -20.15
CA ILE A 494 -8.02 -31.47 -19.55
C ILE A 494 -7.01 -32.59 -19.93
N PRO A 495 -6.70 -32.87 -21.21
CA PRO A 495 -5.72 -33.91 -21.55
C PRO A 495 -4.29 -33.54 -21.12
N GLU A 496 -3.92 -32.26 -21.05
CA GLU A 496 -2.61 -31.81 -20.56
C GLU A 496 -2.45 -32.13 -19.08
N ILE A 497 -3.45 -31.77 -18.25
CA ILE A 497 -3.48 -32.07 -16.81
C ILE A 497 -3.41 -33.60 -16.58
N GLN A 498 -4.19 -34.39 -17.34
CA GLN A 498 -4.14 -35.87 -17.24
C GLN A 498 -2.76 -36.43 -17.59
N ALA A 499 -2.14 -35.89 -18.64
CA ALA A 499 -0.81 -36.32 -19.09
C ALA A 499 0.28 -35.97 -18.06
N ALA A 500 0.10 -34.88 -17.30
CA ALA A 500 0.97 -34.46 -16.23
C ALA A 500 0.70 -35.18 -14.88
N GLY A 501 -0.28 -36.13 -14.86
CA GLY A 501 -0.60 -36.92 -13.67
C GLY A 501 -1.68 -36.32 -12.77
N GLY A 502 -2.29 -35.23 -13.17
CA GLY A 502 -3.42 -34.63 -12.44
C GLY A 502 -4.73 -35.39 -12.67
N HIS A 503 -5.71 -35.11 -11.84
CA HIS A 503 -7.03 -35.73 -11.86
C HIS A 503 -8.18 -34.70 -11.70
N PHE A 504 -9.41 -35.12 -11.79
CA PHE A 504 -10.60 -34.28 -11.76
C PHE A 504 -11.62 -34.71 -10.68
N PRO A 505 -12.31 -33.74 -10.04
CA PRO A 505 -12.24 -32.30 -10.30
C PRO A 505 -10.92 -31.67 -9.82
N VAL A 506 -10.51 -30.57 -10.46
CA VAL A 506 -9.52 -29.68 -9.88
C VAL A 506 -10.21 -28.82 -8.81
N ILE A 507 -9.74 -28.89 -7.57
CA ILE A 507 -10.25 -28.06 -6.48
C ILE A 507 -9.59 -26.68 -6.54
N ILE A 508 -10.40 -25.61 -6.52
CA ILE A 508 -9.97 -24.21 -6.55
C ILE A 508 -10.37 -23.55 -5.24
N LEU A 509 -9.44 -23.40 -4.31
CA LEU A 509 -9.67 -22.70 -3.04
C LEU A 509 -9.64 -21.18 -3.26
N VAL A 510 -10.75 -20.52 -2.90
CA VAL A 510 -10.91 -19.07 -2.92
C VAL A 510 -11.15 -18.59 -1.50
N GLN A 511 -10.35 -17.61 -1.05
CA GLN A 511 -10.47 -17.02 0.29
C GLN A 511 -11.08 -15.62 0.20
N TYR A 512 -11.89 -15.23 1.20
CA TYR A 512 -12.37 -13.86 1.34
C TYR A 512 -12.41 -13.42 2.82
N ASN A 513 -12.46 -12.10 3.06
CA ASN A 513 -12.27 -11.52 4.39
C ASN A 513 -13.54 -11.42 5.25
N GLY A 514 -14.66 -12.02 4.85
CA GLY A 514 -15.92 -12.00 5.60
C GLY A 514 -16.92 -10.91 5.19
N GLY A 515 -16.56 -10.00 4.29
CA GLY A 515 -17.47 -8.98 3.75
C GLY A 515 -18.61 -9.62 2.93
N THR A 516 -19.85 -9.16 3.14
CA THR A 516 -21.05 -9.71 2.47
C THR A 516 -20.96 -9.58 0.95
N GLU A 517 -20.54 -8.42 0.46
CA GLU A 517 -20.38 -8.16 -0.97
C GLU A 517 -19.36 -9.12 -1.60
N TRP A 518 -18.16 -9.21 -1.01
CA TRP A 518 -17.12 -10.10 -1.51
C TRP A 518 -17.54 -11.57 -1.47
N GLY A 519 -18.18 -12.02 -0.38
CA GLY A 519 -18.76 -13.36 -0.30
C GLY A 519 -19.82 -13.65 -1.38
N THR A 520 -20.62 -12.63 -1.73
CA THR A 520 -21.60 -12.72 -2.83
C THR A 520 -20.89 -12.84 -4.18
N ARG A 521 -19.84 -12.04 -4.44
CA ARG A 521 -19.01 -12.14 -5.65
C ARG A 521 -18.37 -13.53 -5.77
N CYS A 522 -17.79 -14.06 -4.70
CA CYS A 522 -17.24 -15.42 -4.69
C CYS A 522 -18.31 -16.48 -5.04
N THR A 523 -19.51 -16.34 -4.49
CA THR A 523 -20.62 -17.28 -4.76
C THR A 523 -21.07 -17.22 -6.22
N LEU A 524 -21.17 -16.02 -6.80
CA LEU A 524 -21.50 -15.85 -8.22
C LEU A 524 -20.41 -16.42 -9.13
N MET A 525 -19.14 -16.19 -8.81
CA MET A 525 -18.01 -16.78 -9.53
C MET A 525 -18.07 -18.31 -9.49
N GLN A 526 -18.29 -18.89 -8.32
CA GLN A 526 -18.44 -20.35 -8.15
C GLN A 526 -19.55 -20.88 -9.05
N GLN A 527 -20.74 -20.28 -9.02
CA GLN A 527 -21.91 -20.72 -9.78
C GLN A 527 -21.71 -20.62 -11.30
N THR A 528 -21.19 -19.48 -11.76
CA THR A 528 -20.97 -19.22 -13.19
C THR A 528 -19.90 -20.13 -13.77
N MET A 529 -18.76 -20.27 -13.10
CA MET A 529 -17.69 -21.16 -13.54
C MET A 529 -18.07 -22.63 -13.45
N HIS A 530 -18.84 -23.04 -12.39
CA HIS A 530 -19.36 -24.39 -12.31
C HIS A 530 -20.24 -24.73 -13.52
N ASN A 531 -21.16 -23.84 -13.88
CA ASN A 531 -22.05 -24.03 -15.01
C ASN A 531 -21.32 -24.07 -16.35
N LEU A 532 -20.25 -23.23 -16.49
CA LEU A 532 -19.47 -23.13 -17.72
C LEU A 532 -18.59 -24.38 -17.95
N PHE A 533 -17.95 -24.89 -16.91
CA PHE A 533 -16.91 -25.94 -17.05
C PHE A 533 -17.41 -27.35 -16.71
N ASN A 534 -18.51 -27.52 -15.99
CA ASN A 534 -19.03 -28.84 -15.62
C ASN A 534 -20.20 -29.32 -16.53
N THR A 535 -20.09 -28.99 -17.82
CA THR A 535 -21.04 -29.45 -18.84
C THR A 535 -20.83 -30.93 -19.17
N ASP A 536 -21.88 -31.61 -19.71
CA ASP A 536 -21.77 -33.01 -20.12
C ASP A 536 -20.65 -33.27 -21.13
N GLU A 537 -20.41 -32.28 -22.02
CA GLU A 537 -19.31 -32.34 -23.00
C GLU A 537 -17.95 -32.40 -22.35
N LEU A 538 -17.66 -31.50 -21.40
CA LEU A 538 -16.37 -31.45 -20.70
C LEU A 538 -16.21 -32.61 -19.72
N LYS A 539 -17.30 -33.01 -19.02
CA LYS A 539 -17.29 -34.20 -18.14
C LYS A 539 -16.96 -35.48 -18.90
N ALA A 540 -17.38 -35.59 -20.16
CA ALA A 540 -17.00 -36.73 -20.95
C ALA A 540 -15.50 -36.89 -21.16
N LEU A 541 -14.74 -35.80 -21.16
CA LEU A 541 -13.28 -35.78 -21.25
C LEU A 541 -12.56 -36.18 -19.93
N THR A 542 -13.25 -36.00 -18.79
CA THR A 542 -12.72 -36.35 -17.45
C THR A 542 -13.14 -37.74 -16.99
N GLY A 543 -13.81 -38.52 -17.83
CA GLY A 543 -14.34 -39.83 -17.46
C GLY A 543 -15.65 -39.74 -16.62
N GLY A 544 -16.35 -38.64 -16.68
CA GLY A 544 -17.65 -38.39 -16.01
C GLY A 544 -17.56 -37.59 -14.70
N SER A 545 -16.36 -37.19 -14.29
CA SER A 545 -16.16 -36.30 -13.14
C SER A 545 -16.43 -34.85 -13.53
N ASP A 546 -16.77 -34.01 -12.57
CA ASP A 546 -16.72 -32.55 -12.71
C ASP A 546 -15.30 -32.13 -13.11
N VAL A 547 -15.17 -31.05 -13.86
CA VAL A 547 -13.85 -30.53 -14.28
C VAL A 547 -13.22 -29.69 -13.18
N ILE A 548 -14.00 -28.80 -12.57
CA ILE A 548 -13.57 -27.97 -11.46
C ILE A 548 -14.54 -28.02 -10.29
N GLN A 549 -14.03 -27.77 -9.11
CA GLN A 549 -14.80 -27.57 -7.88
C GLN A 549 -14.23 -26.35 -7.14
N ILE A 550 -15.00 -25.27 -7.06
CA ILE A 550 -14.55 -24.07 -6.34
C ILE A 550 -15.03 -24.18 -4.90
N GLU A 551 -14.07 -24.08 -3.97
CA GLU A 551 -14.30 -24.06 -2.52
C GLU A 551 -14.11 -22.63 -2.01
N ILE A 552 -15.18 -22.05 -1.42
CA ILE A 552 -15.18 -20.69 -0.89
C ILE A 552 -14.98 -20.76 0.62
N ASN A 553 -13.94 -20.12 1.13
CA ASN A 553 -13.66 -20.07 2.56
C ASN A 553 -13.71 -18.64 3.08
N ASN A 554 -14.54 -18.40 4.09
CA ASN A 554 -14.54 -17.14 4.83
C ASN A 554 -13.42 -17.20 5.88
N PHE A 555 -12.30 -16.55 5.59
CA PHE A 555 -11.17 -16.49 6.51
C PHE A 555 -11.41 -15.47 7.65
N GLY A 556 -12.21 -14.44 7.40
CA GLY A 556 -12.39 -13.29 8.27
C GLY A 556 -11.38 -12.16 7.98
N SER A 557 -11.63 -10.99 8.52
CA SER A 557 -10.81 -9.79 8.25
C SER A 557 -9.48 -9.77 9.00
N GLN A 558 -9.47 -10.29 10.23
CA GLN A 558 -8.27 -10.24 11.05
C GLN A 558 -7.17 -11.19 10.52
N GLY A 559 -6.02 -10.62 10.21
CA GLY A 559 -4.88 -11.36 9.69
C GLY A 559 -5.09 -11.96 8.29
N PHE A 560 -6.10 -11.49 7.53
CA PHE A 560 -6.45 -12.02 6.23
C PHE A 560 -5.25 -12.09 5.29
N LEU A 561 -4.53 -10.98 5.13
CA LEU A 561 -3.39 -10.89 4.24
C LEU A 561 -2.29 -11.91 4.60
N ASN A 562 -1.92 -11.95 5.89
CA ASN A 562 -0.88 -12.84 6.38
C ASN A 562 -1.30 -14.32 6.38
N GLY A 563 -2.56 -14.60 6.66
CA GLY A 563 -3.08 -15.99 6.74
C GLY A 563 -3.54 -16.58 5.41
N THR A 564 -3.63 -15.78 4.36
CA THR A 564 -4.01 -16.24 3.02
C THR A 564 -2.90 -16.03 2.00
N ARG A 565 -2.74 -14.81 1.46
CA ARG A 565 -1.78 -14.49 0.41
C ARG A 565 -0.34 -14.81 0.81
N ARG A 566 0.14 -14.21 1.91
CA ARG A 566 1.53 -14.38 2.38
C ARG A 566 1.83 -15.80 2.88
N ALA A 567 0.80 -16.52 3.29
CA ALA A 567 0.91 -17.91 3.71
C ALA A 567 0.76 -18.92 2.56
N GLY A 568 0.53 -18.49 1.32
CA GLY A 568 0.26 -19.40 0.20
C GLY A 568 -1.04 -20.23 0.36
N ASN A 569 -2.00 -19.74 1.17
CA ASN A 569 -3.22 -20.49 1.54
C ASN A 569 -4.40 -20.10 0.63
N PHE A 570 -4.27 -20.28 -0.67
CA PHE A 570 -5.29 -20.05 -1.70
C PHE A 570 -4.90 -20.73 -3.02
N CYS A 571 -5.84 -20.93 -3.93
CA CYS A 571 -5.58 -21.30 -5.31
C CYS A 571 -5.68 -20.10 -6.25
N LEU A 572 -6.81 -19.39 -6.18
CA LEU A 572 -7.13 -18.20 -6.96
C LEU A 572 -7.70 -17.17 -6.01
N GLN A 573 -7.12 -15.96 -5.96
CA GLN A 573 -7.54 -14.94 -5.02
C GLN A 573 -7.56 -13.56 -5.67
N GLU A 574 -8.56 -12.75 -5.29
CA GLU A 574 -8.59 -11.32 -5.56
C GLU A 574 -7.52 -10.63 -4.73
N LEU A 575 -6.65 -9.92 -5.39
CA LEU A 575 -5.51 -9.19 -4.87
C LEU A 575 -5.58 -7.74 -5.35
N ASN A 576 -4.77 -6.87 -4.77
CA ASN A 576 -4.68 -5.48 -5.21
C ASN A 576 -3.26 -4.94 -5.02
N TRP A 577 -2.93 -3.94 -5.80
CA TRP A 577 -1.71 -3.14 -5.65
C TRP A 577 -2.04 -1.66 -5.80
N GLY A 578 -1.37 -0.82 -5.04
CA GLY A 578 -1.40 0.64 -5.17
C GLY A 578 -0.05 1.14 -5.64
N ALA A 579 -0.03 2.17 -6.48
CA ALA A 579 1.22 2.74 -6.96
C ALA A 579 2.00 3.40 -5.81
N ASP A 580 3.27 3.03 -5.66
CA ASP A 580 4.17 3.65 -4.68
C ASP A 580 4.74 4.97 -5.22
N TYR A 581 4.87 5.11 -6.54
CA TYR A 581 5.44 6.24 -7.24
C TYR A 581 4.88 6.37 -8.67
N ASN A 582 5.11 7.51 -9.30
CA ASN A 582 4.52 7.85 -10.60
C ASN A 582 5.35 7.33 -11.79
N ASP A 583 5.47 6.01 -11.91
CA ASP A 583 6.09 5.36 -13.08
C ASP A 583 5.47 3.96 -13.26
N PRO A 584 5.30 3.45 -14.50
CA PRO A 584 4.79 2.10 -14.74
C PRO A 584 5.59 0.97 -14.07
N GLU A 585 6.83 1.19 -13.69
CA GLU A 585 7.67 0.25 -12.95
C GLU A 585 6.99 -0.24 -11.67
N THR A 586 6.27 0.65 -10.94
CA THR A 586 5.56 0.29 -9.72
C THR A 586 4.53 -0.82 -9.89
N TRP A 587 4.04 -1.05 -11.12
CA TRP A 587 3.10 -2.12 -11.46
C TRP A 587 3.79 -3.38 -11.95
N ALA A 588 5.09 -3.31 -12.25
CA ALA A 588 5.90 -4.46 -12.62
C ALA A 588 6.61 -5.09 -11.40
N ASP A 589 7.14 -4.25 -10.51
CA ASP A 589 7.90 -4.68 -9.33
C ASP A 589 7.22 -5.77 -8.49
N PRO A 590 5.91 -5.70 -8.19
CA PRO A 590 5.28 -6.69 -7.32
C PRO A 590 5.33 -8.12 -7.83
N PHE A 591 5.53 -8.30 -9.14
CA PHE A 591 5.48 -9.58 -9.82
C PHE A 591 6.87 -10.15 -10.14
N GLU A 592 7.93 -9.47 -9.73
CA GLU A 592 9.29 -9.99 -9.83
C GLU A 592 9.57 -11.06 -8.77
N ILE A 593 10.52 -11.94 -9.05
CA ILE A 593 10.96 -12.97 -8.09
C ILE A 593 11.47 -12.28 -6.82
N GLY A 594 11.04 -12.77 -5.66
CA GLY A 594 11.40 -12.20 -4.36
C GLY A 594 10.51 -11.05 -3.88
N ASN A 595 9.61 -10.54 -4.72
CA ASN A 595 8.71 -9.43 -4.40
C ASN A 595 7.32 -9.88 -3.89
N ASN A 596 6.46 -8.89 -3.56
CA ASN A 596 5.21 -9.06 -2.82
C ASN A 596 4.18 -10.02 -3.44
N TYR A 597 4.14 -10.13 -4.76
CA TYR A 597 3.18 -10.96 -5.50
C TYR A 597 3.87 -11.95 -6.42
N THR A 598 4.97 -12.47 -5.99
CA THR A 598 5.66 -13.53 -6.70
C THR A 598 4.72 -14.71 -6.95
N PHE A 599 4.16 -14.77 -8.16
CA PHE A 599 3.64 -16.02 -8.70
C PHE A 599 4.76 -17.02 -8.88
N ALA A 600 5.84 -16.44 -9.09
CA ALA A 600 7.12 -16.92 -9.24
C ALA A 600 7.81 -16.86 -7.91
N TYR A 601 7.42 -17.66 -6.98
CA TYR A 601 8.33 -17.97 -5.92
C TYR A 601 9.57 -18.57 -6.53
N ASP A 602 10.70 -18.12 -6.06
CA ASP A 602 12.01 -18.62 -6.39
C ASP A 602 11.98 -20.13 -6.65
N THR A 603 12.69 -20.57 -7.66
CA THR A 603 12.82 -22.00 -7.97
C THR A 603 13.43 -22.80 -6.83
N THR A 604 14.06 -22.14 -5.88
CA THR A 604 14.43 -22.64 -4.55
C THR A 604 13.47 -22.05 -3.55
N ASP A 605 12.30 -22.67 -3.36
CA ASP A 605 11.47 -22.29 -2.24
C ASP A 605 12.22 -22.52 -0.92
N ASP A 606 11.93 -21.74 0.12
CA ASP A 606 12.45 -21.92 1.48
C ASP A 606 12.17 -23.32 2.06
N TYR A 607 11.50 -24.20 1.31
CA TYR A 607 11.11 -25.56 1.68
C TYR A 607 11.70 -26.63 0.75
N GLY A 608 12.52 -26.27 -0.24
CA GLY A 608 13.21 -27.21 -1.15
C GLY A 608 12.28 -27.93 -2.13
N VAL A 609 11.09 -27.38 -2.40
CA VAL A 609 10.11 -27.98 -3.34
C VAL A 609 9.90 -27.06 -4.53
N ASN A 610 10.57 -27.36 -5.65
CA ASN A 610 10.26 -26.68 -6.90
C ASN A 610 8.91 -27.18 -7.44
N THR A 611 7.87 -26.34 -7.33
CA THR A 611 6.50 -26.64 -7.78
C THR A 611 6.22 -26.25 -9.22
N LYS A 612 7.18 -25.61 -9.92
CA LYS A 612 7.01 -25.09 -11.28
C LYS A 612 7.53 -26.08 -12.32
N THR A 613 6.86 -26.12 -13.47
CA THR A 613 7.41 -26.82 -14.65
C THR A 613 8.50 -25.96 -15.29
N ALA A 614 9.34 -26.60 -16.13
CA ALA A 614 10.35 -25.88 -16.88
C ALA A 614 9.74 -24.78 -17.78
N GLU A 615 8.54 -25.01 -18.30
CA GLU A 615 7.79 -24.04 -19.10
C GLU A 615 7.36 -22.84 -18.27
N THR A 616 6.84 -23.03 -17.07
CA THR A 616 6.44 -21.92 -16.18
C THR A 616 7.66 -21.14 -15.71
N ALA A 617 8.74 -21.82 -15.32
CA ALA A 617 9.99 -21.17 -14.94
C ALA A 617 10.61 -20.34 -16.09
N ALA A 618 10.46 -20.80 -17.34
CA ALA A 618 10.90 -20.03 -18.50
C ALA A 618 10.08 -18.75 -18.72
N LEU A 619 8.76 -18.78 -18.49
CA LEU A 619 7.92 -17.58 -18.55
C LEU A 619 8.32 -16.55 -17.49
N GLU A 620 8.64 -16.99 -16.28
CA GLU A 620 9.13 -16.13 -15.22
C GLU A 620 10.45 -15.47 -15.57
N ALA A 621 11.42 -16.27 -16.06
CA ALA A 621 12.71 -15.74 -16.48
C ALA A 621 12.58 -14.72 -17.61
N GLU A 622 11.66 -14.96 -18.57
CA GLU A 622 11.38 -14.00 -19.64
C GLU A 622 10.75 -12.71 -19.11
N TYR A 623 9.85 -12.81 -18.14
CA TYR A 623 9.28 -11.62 -17.49
C TYR A 623 10.36 -10.80 -16.79
N GLN A 624 11.24 -11.43 -15.99
CA GLN A 624 12.36 -10.76 -15.32
C GLN A 624 13.25 -10.01 -16.33
N GLU A 625 13.55 -10.64 -17.49
CA GLU A 625 14.34 -10.01 -18.55
C GLU A 625 13.61 -8.79 -19.14
N LEU A 626 12.30 -8.87 -19.37
CA LEU A 626 11.49 -7.77 -19.89
C LEU A 626 11.48 -6.57 -18.93
N VAL A 627 11.29 -6.82 -17.63
CA VAL A 627 11.33 -5.77 -16.61
C VAL A 627 12.71 -5.15 -16.50
N ALA A 628 13.77 -5.97 -16.51
CA ALA A 628 15.14 -5.45 -16.45
C ALA A 628 15.48 -4.54 -17.65
N ILE A 629 15.03 -4.89 -18.86
CA ILE A 629 15.17 -4.06 -20.07
C ILE A 629 14.41 -2.73 -19.89
N ALA A 630 13.16 -2.79 -19.40
CA ALA A 630 12.33 -1.60 -19.18
C ALA A 630 12.97 -0.67 -18.14
N ARG A 631 13.45 -1.23 -17.03
CA ARG A 631 14.12 -0.50 -15.95
C ARG A 631 15.40 0.19 -16.43
N ALA A 632 16.18 -0.46 -17.28
CA ALA A 632 17.39 0.10 -17.85
C ALA A 632 17.13 1.22 -18.88
N THR A 633 15.88 1.39 -19.35
CA THR A 633 15.50 2.42 -20.33
C THR A 633 15.14 3.70 -19.56
N THR A 634 16.09 4.62 -19.37
CA THR A 634 15.93 5.82 -18.54
C THR A 634 15.96 7.14 -19.31
N ASP A 635 16.49 7.16 -20.53
CA ASP A 635 16.72 8.39 -21.31
C ASP A 635 15.58 8.71 -22.30
N ASP A 636 14.69 7.77 -22.56
CA ASP A 636 13.58 7.87 -23.52
C ASP A 636 12.31 7.32 -22.89
N MET A 637 11.42 8.22 -22.47
CA MET A 637 10.17 7.86 -21.76
C MET A 637 9.18 7.10 -22.67
N ASP A 638 9.15 7.38 -23.98
CA ASP A 638 8.33 6.61 -24.92
C ASP A 638 8.83 5.15 -25.01
N ALA A 639 10.16 4.97 -25.15
CA ALA A 639 10.75 3.65 -25.19
C ALA A 639 10.61 2.91 -23.84
N ARG A 640 10.70 3.63 -22.72
CA ARG A 640 10.48 3.09 -21.38
C ARG A 640 9.04 2.58 -21.21
N TYR A 641 8.06 3.39 -21.58
CA TYR A 641 6.65 3.01 -21.49
C TYR A 641 6.31 1.83 -22.40
N GLU A 642 6.87 1.80 -23.63
CA GLU A 642 6.73 0.66 -24.55
C GLU A 642 7.31 -0.63 -23.93
N ALA A 643 8.46 -0.55 -23.26
CA ALA A 643 9.10 -1.70 -22.65
C ALA A 643 8.32 -2.23 -21.44
N PHE A 644 7.84 -1.37 -20.54
CA PHE A 644 6.98 -1.80 -19.42
C PHE A 644 5.63 -2.32 -19.90
N ALA A 645 5.02 -1.69 -20.91
CA ALA A 645 3.78 -2.17 -21.50
C ALA A 645 3.93 -3.59 -22.09
N LYS A 646 5.11 -3.90 -22.66
CA LYS A 646 5.41 -5.24 -23.13
C LYS A 646 5.52 -6.25 -21.97
N ALA A 647 6.13 -5.88 -20.85
CA ALA A 647 6.23 -6.74 -19.67
C ALA A 647 4.85 -7.01 -19.06
N GLU A 648 4.01 -5.99 -18.90
CA GLU A 648 2.66 -6.13 -18.39
C GLU A 648 1.79 -6.98 -19.32
N ALA A 649 1.84 -6.72 -20.64
CA ALA A 649 1.12 -7.50 -21.64
C ALA A 649 1.54 -8.97 -21.62
N PHE A 650 2.82 -9.26 -21.36
CA PHE A 650 3.34 -10.62 -21.24
C PHE A 650 2.66 -11.39 -20.10
N LEU A 651 2.59 -10.83 -18.89
CA LEU A 651 1.91 -11.47 -17.77
C LEU A 651 0.44 -11.79 -18.08
N ILE A 652 -0.27 -10.82 -18.66
CA ILE A 652 -1.70 -10.96 -18.98
C ILE A 652 -1.91 -11.98 -20.11
N ASN A 653 -1.07 -11.95 -21.17
CA ASN A 653 -1.20 -12.86 -22.31
C ASN A 653 -0.93 -14.32 -21.94
N HIS A 654 -0.02 -14.59 -21.01
CA HIS A 654 0.25 -15.94 -20.49
C HIS A 654 -0.66 -16.33 -19.31
N ALA A 655 -1.68 -15.50 -19.02
CA ALA A 655 -2.60 -15.70 -17.91
C ALA A 655 -1.90 -16.01 -16.57
N MET A 656 -0.78 -15.31 -16.32
CA MET A 656 -0.13 -15.37 -15.02
C MET A 656 -0.97 -14.61 -13.99
N ILE A 657 -1.69 -13.61 -14.46
CA ILE A 657 -2.59 -12.75 -13.68
C ILE A 657 -3.85 -12.44 -14.50
N ILE A 658 -4.95 -12.16 -13.84
CA ILE A 658 -6.21 -11.76 -14.46
C ILE A 658 -6.56 -10.35 -13.95
N PRO A 659 -6.38 -9.28 -14.75
CA PRO A 659 -6.84 -7.95 -14.38
C PRO A 659 -8.33 -7.97 -14.02
N TYR A 660 -8.71 -7.20 -13.00
CA TYR A 660 -10.10 -7.17 -12.52
C TYR A 660 -10.69 -5.77 -12.63
N GLY A 661 -10.12 -4.78 -11.95
CA GLY A 661 -10.61 -3.42 -12.05
C GLY A 661 -10.09 -2.49 -10.96
N ILE A 662 -10.73 -1.34 -10.85
CA ILE A 662 -10.49 -0.31 -9.83
C ILE A 662 -11.72 -0.11 -8.95
N THR A 663 -11.58 0.74 -7.93
CA THR A 663 -12.68 1.11 -7.03
C THR A 663 -13.06 2.58 -7.18
N GLY A 664 -13.98 3.06 -6.36
CA GLY A 664 -14.50 4.42 -6.42
C GLY A 664 -15.71 4.54 -7.34
N GLY A 665 -16.12 5.76 -7.65
CA GLY A 665 -17.36 6.00 -8.38
C GLY A 665 -18.59 5.47 -7.65
N GLY A 666 -18.47 5.07 -6.39
CA GLY A 666 -19.56 4.73 -5.47
C GLY A 666 -20.30 5.97 -5.00
N TYR A 667 -21.01 5.84 -3.91
CA TYR A 667 -21.80 6.93 -3.34
C TYR A 667 -21.39 7.21 -1.90
N GLN A 668 -21.49 8.47 -1.51
CA GLN A 668 -21.19 8.94 -0.15
C GLN A 668 -22.11 10.08 0.24
N CYS A 669 -22.20 10.34 1.53
CA CYS A 669 -22.58 11.63 2.07
C CYS A 669 -21.35 12.25 2.73
N THR A 670 -20.96 13.44 2.36
CA THR A 670 -19.78 14.10 2.92
C THR A 670 -19.96 15.61 3.04
N LYS A 671 -19.48 16.17 4.13
CA LYS A 671 -19.37 17.62 4.34
C LYS A 671 -18.01 18.17 3.90
N LEU A 672 -17.10 17.33 3.39
CA LEU A 672 -15.85 17.77 2.80
C LEU A 672 -16.03 18.05 1.29
N ASN A 673 -15.06 18.71 0.70
CA ASN A 673 -14.89 18.79 -0.76
C ASN A 673 -13.54 18.15 -1.11
N GLY A 674 -13.58 16.92 -1.59
CA GLY A 674 -12.37 16.14 -1.93
C GLY A 674 -11.55 16.76 -3.08
N PHE A 675 -12.06 17.77 -3.81
CA PHE A 675 -11.32 18.48 -4.84
C PHE A 675 -10.48 19.65 -4.29
N GLU A 676 -10.62 19.99 -3.01
CA GLU A 676 -9.80 21.02 -2.33
C GLU A 676 -8.54 20.39 -1.70
N GLY A 677 -8.57 19.10 -1.37
CA GLY A 677 -7.46 18.39 -0.78
C GLY A 677 -6.36 18.03 -1.77
N GLN A 678 -5.25 17.56 -1.26
CA GLN A 678 -4.16 17.01 -2.06
C GLN A 678 -4.62 15.79 -2.86
N TYR A 679 -4.04 15.61 -4.03
CA TYR A 679 -4.34 14.48 -4.90
C TYR A 679 -3.07 13.91 -5.53
N ALA A 680 -2.98 12.59 -5.60
CA ALA A 680 -2.06 11.86 -6.46
C ALA A 680 -2.61 10.44 -6.68
N THR A 681 -2.19 9.79 -7.73
CA THR A 681 -2.49 8.38 -8.02
C THR A 681 -1.46 7.42 -7.40
N TYR A 682 -0.65 7.94 -6.48
CA TYR A 682 0.44 7.21 -5.81
C TYR A 682 0.68 7.79 -4.40
N GLY A 683 1.34 7.01 -3.56
CA GLY A 683 1.72 7.45 -2.22
C GLY A 683 0.54 7.71 -1.28
N GLN A 684 0.65 8.75 -0.45
CA GLN A 684 -0.32 9.06 0.62
C GLN A 684 -0.98 10.44 0.49
N ALA A 685 -0.95 11.07 -0.68
CA ALA A 685 -1.43 12.44 -0.86
C ALA A 685 -2.93 12.58 -0.54
N THR A 686 -3.76 11.66 -1.05
CA THR A 686 -5.23 11.68 -0.88
C THR A 686 -5.69 11.47 0.57
N SER A 687 -4.81 10.99 1.44
CA SER A 687 -5.09 10.79 2.87
C SER A 687 -4.95 12.06 3.72
N ARG A 688 -4.51 13.18 3.13
CA ARG A 688 -4.21 14.42 3.84
C ARG A 688 -5.42 15.33 3.91
N TYR A 689 -5.70 15.89 5.10
CA TYR A 689 -6.78 16.84 5.32
C TYR A 689 -6.38 18.30 5.09
N LYS A 690 -5.09 18.59 4.95
CA LYS A 690 -4.58 19.94 4.66
C LYS A 690 -5.23 20.49 3.37
N GLY A 691 -5.69 21.73 3.41
CA GLY A 691 -6.37 22.42 2.30
C GLY A 691 -7.90 22.27 2.31
N GLN A 692 -8.46 21.30 3.04
CA GLN A 692 -9.89 21.04 3.05
C GLN A 692 -10.63 21.85 4.09
N TRP A 693 -11.92 22.16 3.79
CA TRP A 693 -12.89 22.78 4.69
C TRP A 693 -14.02 21.81 5.02
N ILE A 694 -14.60 21.96 6.22
CA ILE A 694 -15.86 21.29 6.57
C ILE A 694 -17.00 22.26 6.28
N TYR A 695 -17.97 21.83 5.51
CA TYR A 695 -19.11 22.62 5.09
C TYR A 695 -20.35 22.39 5.96
N GLU A 696 -21.26 23.36 6.00
CA GLU A 696 -22.53 23.25 6.75
C GLU A 696 -23.43 22.15 6.18
N THR A 697 -23.41 21.98 4.83
CA THR A 697 -24.23 21.00 4.12
C THR A 697 -23.36 19.95 3.42
N ALA A 698 -23.93 18.77 3.21
CA ALA A 698 -23.30 17.73 2.40
C ALA A 698 -23.17 18.17 0.93
N MET A 699 -22.22 17.56 0.23
CA MET A 699 -22.06 17.68 -1.23
C MET A 699 -23.22 16.94 -1.91
N THR A 700 -23.87 17.58 -2.88
CA THR A 700 -24.86 16.91 -3.74
C THR A 700 -24.20 16.30 -4.97
N ASP A 701 -24.89 15.39 -5.65
CA ASP A 701 -24.37 14.77 -6.87
C ASP A 701 -24.17 15.81 -8.01
N GLU A 702 -25.05 16.81 -8.09
CA GLU A 702 -24.91 17.92 -9.06
C GLU A 702 -23.66 18.76 -8.79
N MET A 703 -23.39 19.10 -7.53
CA MET A 703 -22.16 19.81 -7.13
C MET A 703 -20.92 18.98 -7.42
N PHE A 704 -20.97 17.67 -7.12
CA PHE A 704 -19.86 16.77 -7.40
C PHE A 704 -19.51 16.75 -8.90
N GLU A 705 -20.51 16.62 -9.79
CA GLU A 705 -20.31 16.65 -11.24
C GLU A 705 -19.70 17.96 -11.72
N GLU A 706 -20.17 19.09 -11.18
CA GLU A 706 -19.63 20.41 -11.53
C GLU A 706 -18.16 20.53 -11.08
N GLN A 707 -17.84 20.07 -9.88
CA GLN A 707 -16.46 20.07 -9.35
C GLN A 707 -15.55 19.12 -10.12
N LEU A 708 -16.02 17.90 -10.43
CA LEU A 708 -15.28 16.94 -11.24
C LEU A 708 -14.93 17.51 -12.62
N ALA A 709 -15.92 18.06 -13.32
CA ALA A 709 -15.71 18.65 -14.65
C ALA A 709 -14.73 19.84 -14.61
N ALA A 710 -14.81 20.68 -13.56
CA ALA A 710 -13.88 21.78 -13.36
C ALA A 710 -12.45 21.29 -13.05
N TRP A 711 -12.33 20.24 -12.26
CA TRP A 711 -11.05 19.62 -11.90
C TRP A 711 -10.38 18.96 -13.12
N GLU A 712 -11.13 18.16 -13.89
CA GLU A 712 -10.63 17.53 -15.13
C GLU A 712 -10.19 18.57 -16.18
N ALA A 713 -10.91 19.68 -16.30
CA ALA A 713 -10.54 20.77 -17.21
C ALA A 713 -9.21 21.44 -16.81
N ASN A 714 -8.84 21.42 -15.53
CA ASN A 714 -7.56 21.93 -15.04
C ASN A 714 -6.43 20.90 -15.19
N LEU A 715 -6.71 19.59 -15.08
CA LEU A 715 -5.72 18.54 -15.39
C LEU A 715 -5.28 18.59 -16.86
N ALA A 716 -6.16 18.99 -17.77
CA ALA A 716 -5.88 19.04 -19.20
C ALA A 716 -5.07 20.26 -19.64
N GLN A 717 -4.74 21.20 -18.76
CA GLN A 717 -3.95 22.42 -19.05
C GLN A 717 -2.48 22.23 -18.71
#